data_c796f902e481a86ffab14247fd105e74
#
_entry.id   c796f902e481a86ffab14247fd105e74
#
_cell.length_a   1.000
_cell.length_b   1.000
_cell.length_c   1.000
_cell.angle_alpha   90.00
_cell.angle_beta   90.00
_cell.angle_gamma   90.00
#
_symmetry.space_group_name_H-M   'P 1'
#
loop_
_entity.id
_entity.type
_entity.pdbx_description
1 polymer ?
#
loop_
_entity_poly.entity_id
_entity_poly.type
_entity_poly.pdbx_seq_one_letter_code
_entity_poly.pdbx_strand_id
1 'polypeptide(L)'
;MTAQHQATGTAPGANLSAHTPMMQQYLTLKAENPEILLFYRMGDFYELFYDDARKASQLLDISLTKRGQSAGSPIPMAGVPYHAIEGYLAKLVQLGESAAICEQVGDPATSKGPVERKVIRIITPGTVSDEALLSERQDNLIAAVYHDGRRFGYGTMDIGSGRFFINQFEKEETLLAELQRTNPAELLYPESFAFLHHVEGRRGLRRRPEWEFELGTARKLLCQQFGTQDLVGFGVEQSETALCAAGCLMQYVKDTQRTALPHIRSVRLEQPDHAVIMDAATRRNLELTQNLAGGHDNTLSAVLDCTATPMGSRLLKRWIHQPIRDRVILKGRQSTIKELIEQNLYDELGGLLRQVGDVERVLARLALRSARPRDLTRLRQAFAQLPELQRLLAESEHEAVQQLRERASTFPEQLDLLERAVMEVPPVLIRDGGVIRDGFNQELDELRDLANGATASLARIEERERLLTGINTLKVGYNKVHGFYIEVSRANSHLVPAHYIRRQTLKNNERYIIDELKKYEDKVLTAQAQALALEKRLYEELLDALLPHLGDLQESAAALAELDVLANLAERAETLDYRCPTLIDEDQIIIEAGRHPVVEQVMTDPFIANPIRLERERRMLIITGPNMGGKSTYMRQTALIVLLAHIGAFVPANSARIGPIDRIFTRIGASDDLASGRSTFMVEMTETANILNNATARSLVLMDEIGRGTSTYDGLSLAWACAEQLASKIGAYTLFATHYFELTRLPELMEGLANVHLDAVEHGDTIAFMHAVQEGAASRSYGLQVAALAGVPKSVIQQARHKLHELESATPVAAGESRPAPVAMAPQSHPVVDELEAVRPDELTPRQALDLLYRLKQML
;
A
#
# COMPACT_ATOMS: atom_id res chain seq x y z
N MET A 1 10.79 -19.36 27.63
CA MET A 1 11.65 -18.69 28.63
C MET A 1 11.38 -17.22 28.54
N THR A 2 10.51 -16.75 29.40
CA THR A 2 10.05 -15.36 29.52
C THR A 2 11.15 -14.54 30.19
N ALA A 3 11.83 -13.71 29.42
CA ALA A 3 12.71 -12.68 29.96
C ALA A 3 11.86 -11.45 30.26
N GLN A 4 11.57 -11.23 31.52
CA GLN A 4 11.06 -9.96 32.05
C GLN A 4 12.10 -8.85 31.76
N HIS A 5 11.81 -8.01 30.77
CA HIS A 5 12.47 -6.72 30.64
C HIS A 5 11.91 -5.79 31.72
N GLN A 6 12.65 -5.63 32.78
CA GLN A 6 12.47 -4.51 33.70
C GLN A 6 12.82 -3.22 32.94
N ALA A 7 11.79 -2.47 32.61
CA ALA A 7 11.91 -1.10 32.13
C ALA A 7 12.42 -0.23 33.31
N THR A 8 13.71 0.08 33.32
CA THR A 8 14.23 1.21 34.11
C THR A 8 13.97 2.49 33.30
N GLY A 9 12.69 2.85 33.19
CA GLY A 9 12.30 4.17 32.71
C GLY A 9 12.61 5.19 33.79
N THR A 10 13.53 6.08 33.53
CA THR A 10 13.63 7.33 34.26
C THR A 10 12.37 8.13 34.03
N ALA A 11 11.52 8.17 35.08
CA ALA A 11 10.28 8.93 35.08
C ALA A 11 10.54 10.41 34.74
N PRO A 12 9.59 11.13 34.10
CA PRO A 12 9.67 12.54 33.81
C PRO A 12 9.56 13.34 35.14
N GLY A 13 10.69 13.60 35.75
CA GLY A 13 10.86 14.27 37.05
C GLY A 13 12.31 14.41 37.47
N ALA A 14 13.25 13.89 36.67
CA ALA A 14 14.67 14.05 36.91
C ALA A 14 15.04 15.54 36.87
N ASN A 15 15.74 16.00 37.91
CA ASN A 15 16.17 17.36 38.14
C ASN A 15 16.92 17.93 36.91
N LEU A 16 16.18 18.56 35.96
CA LEU A 16 16.72 19.14 34.72
C LEU A 16 17.90 20.08 35.01
N SER A 17 17.94 20.71 36.19
CA SER A 17 19.01 21.59 36.60
C SER A 17 20.36 20.89 36.77
N ALA A 18 20.41 19.57 36.88
CA ALA A 18 21.65 18.81 36.97
C ALA A 18 22.33 18.58 35.61
N HIS A 19 21.60 18.85 34.53
CA HIS A 19 22.05 18.65 33.14
C HIS A 19 22.63 19.95 32.55
N THR A 20 23.51 19.80 31.55
CA THR A 20 24.01 20.96 30.79
C THR A 20 22.87 21.64 30.03
N PRO A 21 22.92 22.95 29.73
CA PRO A 21 21.82 23.65 29.05
C PRO A 21 21.37 23.01 27.73
N MET A 22 22.30 22.44 26.99
CA MET A 22 21.99 21.69 25.76
C MET A 22 21.21 20.41 26.06
N MET A 23 21.62 19.66 27.09
CA MET A 23 20.90 18.43 27.48
C MET A 23 19.54 18.73 28.10
N GLN A 24 19.39 19.85 28.78
CA GLN A 24 18.09 20.31 29.28
C GLN A 24 17.12 20.53 28.10
N GLN A 25 17.57 21.22 27.05
CA GLN A 25 16.77 21.44 25.84
C GLN A 25 16.42 20.12 25.14
N TYR A 26 17.39 19.20 25.00
CA TYR A 26 17.16 17.88 24.42
C TYR A 26 16.13 17.08 25.22
N LEU A 27 16.28 16.99 26.54
CA LEU A 27 15.39 16.23 27.42
C LEU A 27 13.96 16.81 27.43
N THR A 28 13.81 18.13 27.32
CA THR A 28 12.52 18.79 27.22
C THR A 28 11.82 18.38 25.92
N LEU A 29 12.50 18.46 24.77
CA LEU A 29 11.95 18.04 23.47
C LEU A 29 11.68 16.55 23.43
N LYS A 30 12.51 15.73 24.09
CA LYS A 30 12.29 14.29 24.19
C LYS A 30 11.08 13.95 25.05
N ALA A 31 10.82 14.69 26.12
CA ALA A 31 9.63 14.51 26.95
C ALA A 31 8.31 14.79 26.20
N GLU A 32 8.34 15.68 25.21
CA GLU A 32 7.21 15.93 24.31
C GLU A 32 6.99 14.77 23.31
N ASN A 33 8.03 13.98 23.02
CA ASN A 33 8.03 12.91 22.03
C ASN A 33 8.70 11.64 22.58
N PRO A 34 8.16 11.02 23.64
CA PRO A 34 8.88 10.00 24.43
C PRO A 34 9.19 8.71 23.64
N GLU A 35 8.31 8.29 22.74
CA GLU A 35 8.42 7.04 21.97
C GLU A 35 9.10 7.21 20.60
N ILE A 36 9.36 8.46 20.17
CA ILE A 36 9.88 8.80 18.84
C ILE A 36 11.39 9.07 18.93
N LEU A 37 12.17 8.54 18.01
CA LEU A 37 13.61 8.82 17.92
C LEU A 37 13.86 10.30 17.60
N LEU A 38 14.54 11.02 18.50
CA LEU A 38 14.80 12.45 18.35
C LEU A 38 16.15 12.70 17.67
N PHE A 39 16.13 13.08 16.41
CA PHE A 39 17.29 13.51 15.64
C PHE A 39 17.56 15.00 15.89
N TYR A 40 18.54 15.26 16.73
CA TYR A 40 18.86 16.58 17.24
C TYR A 40 20.01 17.21 16.45
N ARG A 41 19.78 18.33 15.76
CA ARG A 41 20.77 18.98 14.91
C ARG A 41 21.95 19.54 15.71
N MET A 42 23.15 19.11 15.34
CA MET A 42 24.42 19.57 15.94
C MET A 42 25.46 19.80 14.83
N GLY A 43 25.57 21.04 14.35
CA GLY A 43 26.44 21.37 13.22
C GLY A 43 26.10 20.56 11.97
N ASP A 44 27.05 19.75 11.50
CA ASP A 44 26.87 18.90 10.31
C ASP A 44 26.30 17.51 10.59
N PHE A 45 25.85 17.26 11.82
CA PHE A 45 25.29 15.98 12.23
C PHE A 45 23.89 16.13 12.82
N TYR A 46 23.09 15.08 12.73
CA TYR A 46 22.01 14.80 13.63
C TYR A 46 22.49 13.81 14.67
N GLU A 47 22.43 14.19 15.92
CA GLU A 47 22.86 13.38 17.05
C GLU A 47 21.66 12.87 17.85
N LEU A 48 21.73 11.65 18.31
CA LEU A 48 20.77 11.01 19.20
C LEU A 48 21.51 10.72 20.53
N PHE A 49 20.76 10.80 21.64
CA PHE A 49 21.35 10.63 22.97
C PHE A 49 20.59 9.58 23.78
N TYR A 50 21.23 9.06 24.81
CA TYR A 50 20.68 8.08 25.76
C TYR A 50 20.10 6.83 25.07
N ASP A 51 18.84 6.50 25.35
CA ASP A 51 18.18 5.31 24.82
C ASP A 51 17.89 5.42 23.32
N ASP A 52 17.64 6.63 22.80
CA ASP A 52 17.53 6.87 21.36
C ASP A 52 18.84 6.53 20.65
N ALA A 53 19.98 6.85 21.22
CA ALA A 53 21.28 6.50 20.65
C ALA A 53 21.50 4.99 20.62
N ARG A 54 21.14 4.27 21.67
CA ARG A 54 21.24 2.80 21.72
C ARG A 54 20.31 2.14 20.71
N LYS A 55 19.05 2.57 20.68
CA LYS A 55 18.05 2.08 19.73
C LYS A 55 18.46 2.35 18.27
N ALA A 56 18.86 3.59 17.96
CA ALA A 56 19.31 3.95 16.62
C ALA A 56 20.56 3.18 16.19
N SER A 57 21.53 2.96 17.09
CA SER A 57 22.71 2.16 16.81
C SER A 57 22.36 0.73 16.39
N GLN A 58 21.41 0.10 17.06
CA GLN A 58 20.95 -1.26 16.73
C GLN A 58 20.17 -1.31 15.42
N LEU A 59 19.26 -0.36 15.18
CA LEU A 59 18.38 -0.37 14.02
C LEU A 59 19.10 0.05 12.73
N LEU A 60 20.00 1.01 12.83
CA LEU A 60 20.66 1.64 11.68
C LEU A 60 22.08 1.13 11.45
N ASP A 61 22.62 0.29 12.34
CA ASP A 61 24.00 -0.20 12.30
C ASP A 61 25.02 0.96 12.31
N ILE A 62 24.81 1.95 13.20
CA ILE A 62 25.69 3.08 13.40
C ILE A 62 26.43 2.97 14.71
N SER A 63 27.64 3.54 14.78
CA SER A 63 28.52 3.46 15.96
C SER A 63 27.90 4.16 17.16
N LEU A 64 27.79 3.44 18.29
CA LEU A 64 27.46 4.02 19.59
C LEU A 64 28.73 4.55 20.24
N THR A 65 28.76 5.84 20.53
CA THR A 65 29.87 6.56 21.18
C THR A 65 29.44 7.15 22.50
N LYS A 66 30.35 7.88 23.18
CA LYS A 66 30.07 8.62 24.41
C LYS A 66 30.50 10.06 24.22
N ARG A 67 29.66 11.01 24.64
CA ARG A 67 29.93 12.43 24.56
C ARG A 67 29.88 13.07 25.95
N GLY A 68 31.04 13.39 26.51
CA GLY A 68 31.11 14.10 27.79
C GLY A 68 30.34 13.42 28.93
N GLN A 69 29.99 14.19 29.93
CA GLN A 69 29.20 13.76 31.09
C GLN A 69 28.08 14.77 31.35
N SER A 70 26.92 14.25 31.77
CA SER A 70 25.81 15.05 32.25
C SER A 70 25.18 14.37 33.46
N ALA A 71 24.85 15.11 34.50
CA ALA A 71 24.40 14.56 35.79
C ALA A 71 25.31 13.46 36.34
N GLY A 72 26.64 13.58 36.17
CA GLY A 72 27.64 12.67 36.70
C GLY A 72 27.84 11.36 35.92
N SER A 73 27.15 11.17 34.79
CA SER A 73 27.26 9.96 33.98
C SER A 73 27.64 10.27 32.51
N PRO A 74 28.40 9.38 31.84
CA PRO A 74 28.66 9.52 30.40
C PRO A 74 27.38 9.50 29.57
N ILE A 75 27.30 10.36 28.55
CA ILE A 75 26.13 10.43 27.65
C ILE A 75 26.35 9.48 26.47
N PRO A 76 25.58 8.39 26.35
CA PRO A 76 25.57 7.60 25.12
C PRO A 76 25.12 8.46 23.96
N MET A 77 25.80 8.36 22.82
CA MET A 77 25.54 9.16 21.63
C MET A 77 25.72 8.33 20.38
N ALA A 78 24.83 8.50 19.42
CA ALA A 78 24.99 8.06 18.04
C ALA A 78 24.67 9.23 17.13
N GLY A 79 25.24 9.27 15.94
CA GLY A 79 24.99 10.39 15.03
C GLY A 79 25.13 10.00 13.57
N VAL A 80 24.39 10.70 12.72
CA VAL A 80 24.44 10.56 11.27
C VAL A 80 24.76 11.90 10.62
N PRO A 81 25.52 11.92 9.53
CA PRO A 81 25.77 13.15 8.79
C PRO A 81 24.44 13.72 8.28
N TYR A 82 24.28 15.02 8.42
CA TYR A 82 23.03 15.67 8.07
C TYR A 82 22.64 15.50 6.59
N HIS A 83 23.62 15.48 5.69
CA HIS A 83 23.39 15.27 4.27
C HIS A 83 22.98 13.84 3.90
N ALA A 84 23.22 12.87 4.79
CA ALA A 84 22.88 11.45 4.58
C ALA A 84 21.61 11.01 5.32
N ILE A 85 20.94 11.92 6.04
CA ILE A 85 19.79 11.61 6.91
C ILE A 85 18.67 10.87 6.17
N GLU A 86 18.38 11.19 4.90
CA GLU A 86 17.29 10.61 4.13
C GLU A 86 17.40 9.08 4.02
N GLY A 87 18.61 8.54 3.78
CA GLY A 87 18.81 7.09 3.72
C GLY A 87 18.57 6.39 5.06
N TYR A 88 18.91 7.03 6.17
CA TYR A 88 18.64 6.50 7.51
C TYR A 88 17.16 6.57 7.87
N LEU A 89 16.49 7.66 7.51
CA LEU A 89 15.04 7.79 7.69
C LEU A 89 14.27 6.75 6.88
N ALA A 90 14.68 6.48 5.63
CA ALA A 90 14.08 5.43 4.81
C ALA A 90 14.15 4.06 5.50
N LYS A 91 15.30 3.71 6.08
CA LYS A 91 15.48 2.47 6.82
C LYS A 91 14.60 2.41 8.07
N LEU A 92 14.48 3.51 8.84
CA LEU A 92 13.59 3.58 10.02
C LEU A 92 12.12 3.40 9.64
N VAL A 93 11.66 4.11 8.62
CA VAL A 93 10.28 4.00 8.11
C VAL A 93 9.96 2.56 7.69
N GLN A 94 10.87 1.88 6.97
CA GLN A 94 10.70 0.47 6.58
C GLN A 94 10.65 -0.48 7.79
N LEU A 95 11.31 -0.12 8.89
CA LEU A 95 11.25 -0.88 10.14
C LEU A 95 9.99 -0.58 10.98
N GLY A 96 9.16 0.37 10.55
CA GLY A 96 7.95 0.79 11.27
C GLY A 96 8.22 1.81 12.38
N GLU A 97 9.40 2.43 12.40
CA GLU A 97 9.81 3.40 13.41
C GLU A 97 9.53 4.84 13.00
N SER A 98 9.40 5.72 13.99
CA SER A 98 9.17 7.15 13.77
C SER A 98 10.38 7.97 14.23
N ALA A 99 10.59 9.11 13.56
CA ALA A 99 11.68 10.03 13.81
C ALA A 99 11.18 11.48 13.92
N ALA A 100 11.59 12.20 14.96
CA ALA A 100 11.39 13.63 15.12
C ALA A 100 12.66 14.37 14.67
N ILE A 101 12.52 15.26 13.70
CA ILE A 101 13.61 16.07 13.18
C ILE A 101 13.62 17.41 13.89
N CYS A 102 14.71 17.66 14.60
CA CYS A 102 14.91 18.86 15.41
C CYS A 102 15.98 19.75 14.76
N GLU A 103 15.58 20.93 14.33
CA GLU A 103 16.46 21.92 13.68
C GLU A 103 16.74 23.12 14.57
N GLN A 104 17.83 23.81 14.26
CA GLN A 104 18.19 25.08 14.86
C GLN A 104 17.29 26.18 14.33
N VAL A 105 16.76 26.99 15.27
CA VAL A 105 15.90 28.14 14.96
C VAL A 105 16.64 29.41 15.43
N GLY A 106 16.84 30.37 14.52
CA GLY A 106 17.56 31.62 14.76
C GLY A 106 19.00 31.57 14.28
N ASP A 107 19.66 32.74 14.39
CA ASP A 107 21.05 32.95 13.98
C ASP A 107 22.05 32.57 15.10
N PRO A 108 22.94 31.60 14.87
CA PRO A 108 23.98 31.24 15.85
C PRO A 108 24.89 32.43 16.24
N ALA A 109 25.06 33.41 15.38
CA ALA A 109 25.94 34.58 15.64
C ALA A 109 25.33 35.57 16.62
N THR A 110 24.00 35.59 16.78
CA THR A 110 23.28 36.54 17.66
C THR A 110 22.80 35.90 18.97
N SER A 111 22.94 34.59 19.14
CA SER A 111 22.44 33.85 20.31
C SER A 111 23.34 34.00 21.52
N LYS A 112 22.80 34.48 22.65
CA LYS A 112 23.46 34.50 23.97
C LYS A 112 23.21 33.19 24.70
N GLY A 113 23.74 32.07 24.21
CA GLY A 113 23.57 30.74 24.80
C GLY A 113 23.43 29.66 23.76
N PRO A 114 22.96 28.42 24.11
CA PRO A 114 22.65 27.40 23.12
C PRO A 114 21.59 27.90 22.16
N VAL A 115 21.82 27.75 20.85
CA VAL A 115 20.85 28.10 19.83
C VAL A 115 19.56 27.33 20.10
N GLU A 116 18.43 28.00 20.02
CA GLU A 116 17.12 27.37 20.18
C GLU A 116 16.91 26.29 19.10
N ARG A 117 16.31 25.16 19.50
CA ARG A 117 15.99 24.07 18.61
C ARG A 117 14.54 23.68 18.81
N LYS A 118 13.87 23.37 17.69
CA LYS A 118 12.47 22.92 17.67
C LYS A 118 12.32 21.69 16.80
N VAL A 119 11.40 20.81 17.17
CA VAL A 119 10.96 19.74 16.29
C VAL A 119 10.15 20.39 15.19
N ILE A 120 10.68 20.38 13.99
CA ILE A 120 10.05 20.98 12.80
C ILE A 120 9.17 19.97 12.05
N ARG A 121 9.48 18.68 12.19
CA ARG A 121 8.78 17.61 11.48
C ARG A 121 8.88 16.30 12.26
N ILE A 122 7.79 15.56 12.27
CA ILE A 122 7.75 14.16 12.74
C ILE A 122 7.49 13.29 11.52
N ILE A 123 8.38 12.34 11.26
CA ILE A 123 8.29 11.39 10.16
C ILE A 123 7.85 10.06 10.75
N THR A 124 6.72 9.55 10.29
CA THR A 124 6.18 8.25 10.68
C THR A 124 5.94 7.39 9.44
N PRO A 125 5.83 6.06 9.56
CA PRO A 125 5.61 5.21 8.39
C PRO A 125 4.41 5.60 7.53
N GLY A 126 3.30 6.02 8.17
CA GLY A 126 2.06 6.39 7.48
C GLY A 126 2.00 7.86 7.03
N THR A 127 2.87 8.73 7.56
CA THR A 127 2.83 10.18 7.28
C THR A 127 3.97 10.69 6.41
N VAL A 128 4.70 9.79 5.78
CA VAL A 128 5.79 10.13 4.85
C VAL A 128 5.23 10.77 3.59
N SER A 129 5.80 11.90 3.19
CA SER A 129 5.52 12.60 1.93
C SER A 129 6.75 12.71 1.01
N ASP A 130 7.92 12.38 1.51
CA ASP A 130 9.18 12.47 0.78
C ASP A 130 9.32 11.31 -0.22
N GLU A 131 9.59 11.64 -1.49
CA GLU A 131 9.73 10.67 -2.58
C GLU A 131 10.81 9.62 -2.29
N ALA A 132 11.93 10.03 -1.69
CA ALA A 132 13.03 9.13 -1.37
C ALA A 132 12.68 8.05 -0.34
N LEU A 133 11.58 8.24 0.41
CA LEU A 133 11.13 7.35 1.48
C LEU A 133 9.93 6.49 1.07
N LEU A 134 9.36 6.71 -0.09
CA LEU A 134 8.14 6.08 -0.57
C LEU A 134 8.40 5.14 -1.75
N SER A 135 7.65 4.05 -1.82
CA SER A 135 7.53 3.28 -3.06
C SER A 135 6.67 4.05 -4.06
N GLU A 136 7.18 4.25 -5.27
CA GLU A 136 6.49 5.08 -6.27
C GLU A 136 5.12 4.51 -6.67
N ARG A 137 5.06 3.19 -6.87
CA ARG A 137 3.91 2.48 -7.42
C ARG A 137 3.02 1.83 -6.37
N GLN A 138 3.15 2.23 -5.08
CA GLN A 138 2.33 1.74 -3.97
C GLN A 138 1.75 2.90 -3.19
N ASP A 139 0.50 2.75 -2.74
CA ASP A 139 -0.11 3.68 -1.79
C ASP A 139 0.60 3.57 -0.44
N ASN A 140 0.68 4.69 0.29
CA ASN A 140 1.21 4.73 1.64
C ASN A 140 0.13 5.18 2.60
N LEU A 141 -0.62 4.22 3.13
CA LEU A 141 -1.79 4.49 3.94
C LEU A 141 -1.45 4.55 5.43
N ILE A 142 -2.04 5.52 6.11
CA ILE A 142 -2.24 5.50 7.54
C ILE A 142 -3.69 5.14 7.81
N ALA A 143 -3.94 4.28 8.82
CA ALA A 143 -5.26 3.87 9.20
C ALA A 143 -5.53 4.10 10.69
N ALA A 144 -6.80 4.19 11.06
CA ALA A 144 -7.25 4.13 12.44
C ALA A 144 -8.42 3.16 12.58
N VAL A 145 -8.45 2.45 13.69
CA VAL A 145 -9.54 1.55 14.05
C VAL A 145 -10.12 1.93 15.40
N TYR A 146 -11.45 1.90 15.48
CA TYR A 146 -12.21 2.14 16.71
C TYR A 146 -13.34 1.13 16.82
N HIS A 147 -13.74 0.77 18.05
CA HIS A 147 -14.86 -0.14 18.31
C HIS A 147 -15.72 0.42 19.45
N ASP A 148 -17.00 0.61 19.20
CA ASP A 148 -17.95 1.17 20.17
C ASP A 148 -18.63 0.14 21.08
N GLY A 149 -18.22 -1.12 21.02
CA GLY A 149 -18.83 -2.28 21.69
C GLY A 149 -19.77 -3.07 20.78
N ARG A 150 -20.17 -2.53 19.61
CA ARG A 150 -21.05 -3.17 18.64
C ARG A 150 -20.49 -3.13 17.23
N ARG A 151 -19.93 -2.01 16.81
CA ARG A 151 -19.45 -1.77 15.45
C ARG A 151 -18.00 -1.35 15.46
N PHE A 152 -17.32 -1.70 14.39
CA PHE A 152 -16.01 -1.18 14.05
C PHE A 152 -16.13 0.06 13.18
N GLY A 153 -15.40 1.10 13.52
CA GLY A 153 -15.08 2.23 12.65
C GLY A 153 -13.66 2.07 12.14
N TYR A 154 -13.47 2.19 10.86
CA TYR A 154 -12.18 2.09 10.21
C TYR A 154 -11.99 3.27 9.25
N GLY A 155 -10.89 3.97 9.41
CA GLY A 155 -10.53 5.09 8.55
C GLY A 155 -9.16 4.85 7.91
N THR A 156 -9.00 5.29 6.67
CA THR A 156 -7.72 5.27 5.95
C THR A 156 -7.46 6.61 5.30
N MET A 157 -6.21 7.06 5.35
CA MET A 157 -5.77 8.30 4.72
C MET A 157 -4.46 8.08 3.99
N ASP A 158 -4.36 8.63 2.77
CA ASP A 158 -3.13 8.74 2.02
C ASP A 158 -2.72 10.21 1.95
N ILE A 159 -1.69 10.58 2.69
CA ILE A 159 -1.18 11.95 2.73
C ILE A 159 -0.57 12.35 1.38
N GLY A 160 -0.03 11.40 0.64
CA GLY A 160 0.58 11.63 -0.67
C GLY A 160 -0.41 11.95 -1.79
N SER A 161 -1.71 11.81 -1.55
CA SER A 161 -2.77 12.12 -2.52
C SER A 161 -3.92 12.94 -1.94
N GLY A 162 -4.04 12.99 -0.61
CA GLY A 162 -5.15 13.63 0.08
C GLY A 162 -6.43 12.77 0.13
N ARG A 163 -6.38 11.51 -0.27
CA ARG A 163 -7.54 10.61 -0.18
C ARG A 163 -7.81 10.23 1.26
N PHE A 164 -9.08 10.33 1.65
CA PHE A 164 -9.56 10.02 2.98
C PHE A 164 -10.85 9.21 2.90
N PHE A 165 -10.79 7.93 3.30
CA PHE A 165 -11.91 7.02 3.29
C PHE A 165 -12.23 6.55 4.70
N ILE A 166 -13.52 6.33 4.96
CA ILE A 166 -13.99 5.72 6.20
C ILE A 166 -14.94 4.58 5.90
N ASN A 167 -15.00 3.61 6.82
CA ASN A 167 -15.84 2.43 6.71
C ASN A 167 -16.42 2.07 8.08
N GLN A 168 -17.62 1.49 8.11
CA GLN A 168 -18.27 1.04 9.34
C GLN A 168 -18.88 -0.33 9.13
N PHE A 169 -18.60 -1.27 10.01
CA PHE A 169 -19.06 -2.65 9.92
C PHE A 169 -19.17 -3.31 11.30
N GLU A 170 -19.90 -4.44 11.37
CA GLU A 170 -20.17 -5.12 12.65
C GLU A 170 -19.26 -6.35 12.87
N LYS A 171 -18.76 -6.95 11.80
CA LYS A 171 -18.03 -8.21 11.85
C LYS A 171 -16.53 -8.03 11.91
N GLU A 172 -15.90 -8.83 12.74
CA GLU A 172 -14.45 -8.91 12.93
C GLU A 172 -13.71 -9.37 11.65
N GLU A 173 -14.30 -10.32 10.93
CA GLU A 173 -13.76 -10.80 9.65
C GLU A 173 -13.68 -9.69 8.61
N THR A 174 -14.61 -8.73 8.65
CA THR A 174 -14.58 -7.56 7.77
C THR A 174 -13.41 -6.64 8.12
N LEU A 175 -13.10 -6.47 9.42
CA LEU A 175 -11.91 -5.73 9.84
C LEU A 175 -10.64 -6.37 9.28
N LEU A 176 -10.52 -7.69 9.40
CA LEU A 176 -9.36 -8.42 8.89
C LEU A 176 -9.23 -8.29 7.36
N ALA A 177 -10.35 -8.38 6.63
CA ALA A 177 -10.38 -8.18 5.18
C ALA A 177 -9.94 -6.76 4.80
N GLU A 178 -10.39 -5.73 5.50
CA GLU A 178 -10.02 -4.34 5.27
C GLU A 178 -8.55 -4.06 5.60
N LEU A 179 -8.06 -4.60 6.72
CA LEU A 179 -6.64 -4.52 7.08
C LEU A 179 -5.73 -5.19 6.05
N GLN A 180 -6.18 -6.29 5.45
CA GLN A 180 -5.45 -6.97 4.38
C GLN A 180 -5.51 -6.17 3.06
N ARG A 181 -6.69 -5.64 2.72
CA ARG A 181 -6.91 -4.85 1.50
C ARG A 181 -6.07 -3.59 1.48
N THR A 182 -6.09 -2.85 2.57
CA THR A 182 -5.45 -1.54 2.68
C THR A 182 -3.99 -1.63 3.07
N ASN A 183 -3.59 -2.70 3.76
CA ASN A 183 -2.23 -2.95 4.26
C ASN A 183 -1.53 -1.67 4.75
N PRO A 184 -2.10 -0.96 5.76
CA PRO A 184 -1.60 0.34 6.15
C PRO A 184 -0.17 0.25 6.70
N ALA A 185 0.66 1.23 6.33
CA ALA A 185 2.02 1.38 6.85
C ALA A 185 2.03 1.74 8.34
N GLU A 186 0.94 2.35 8.81
CA GLU A 186 0.75 2.73 10.19
C GLU A 186 -0.73 2.57 10.59
N LEU A 187 -0.98 1.99 11.78
CA LEU A 187 -2.32 1.74 12.29
C LEU A 187 -2.47 2.33 13.70
N LEU A 188 -3.40 3.26 13.84
CA LEU A 188 -3.78 3.89 15.10
C LEU A 188 -4.92 3.11 15.76
N TYR A 189 -4.84 2.93 17.10
CA TYR A 189 -5.88 2.24 17.87
C TYR A 189 -5.99 2.83 19.28
N PRO A 190 -7.19 2.82 19.90
CA PRO A 190 -7.39 3.35 21.25
C PRO A 190 -6.75 2.46 22.31
N GLU A 191 -6.42 3.02 23.47
CA GLU A 191 -5.80 2.29 24.59
C GLU A 191 -6.60 1.07 25.04
N SER A 192 -7.93 1.14 24.98
CA SER A 192 -8.86 0.08 25.40
C SER A 192 -9.24 -0.92 24.29
N PHE A 193 -8.52 -0.92 23.15
CA PHE A 193 -8.90 -1.74 21.99
C PHE A 193 -8.89 -3.25 22.32
N ALA A 194 -10.08 -3.85 22.42
CA ALA A 194 -10.25 -5.24 22.84
C ALA A 194 -9.74 -6.28 21.82
N PHE A 195 -9.60 -5.89 20.55
CA PHE A 195 -9.23 -6.77 19.44
C PHE A 195 -7.75 -6.65 19.06
N LEU A 196 -6.88 -6.32 20.01
CA LEU A 196 -5.46 -6.12 19.79
C LEU A 196 -4.78 -7.36 19.18
N HIS A 197 -5.24 -8.56 19.54
CA HIS A 197 -4.71 -9.83 19.02
C HIS A 197 -4.79 -9.99 17.48
N HIS A 198 -5.67 -9.25 16.81
CA HIS A 198 -5.76 -9.25 15.33
C HIS A 198 -4.75 -8.35 14.66
N VAL A 199 -4.22 -7.41 15.39
CA VAL A 199 -3.26 -6.41 14.85
C VAL A 199 -1.88 -6.56 15.46
N GLU A 200 -1.76 -7.29 16.56
CA GLU A 200 -0.49 -7.56 17.25
C GLU A 200 0.53 -8.18 16.29
N GLY A 201 1.78 -7.69 16.33
CA GLY A 201 2.83 -8.12 15.39
C GLY A 201 2.89 -7.35 14.08
N ARG A 202 1.92 -6.50 13.74
CA ARG A 202 2.05 -5.57 12.61
C ARG A 202 3.09 -4.49 12.91
N ARG A 203 3.85 -4.10 11.91
CA ARG A 203 4.72 -2.92 12.01
C ARG A 203 3.88 -1.65 11.99
N GLY A 204 4.38 -0.58 12.61
CA GLY A 204 3.70 0.71 12.58
C GLY A 204 2.45 0.81 13.44
N LEU A 205 2.27 -0.05 14.47
CA LEU A 205 1.19 0.08 15.43
C LEU A 205 1.42 1.28 16.35
N ARG A 206 0.38 2.11 16.53
CA ARG A 206 0.40 3.28 17.43
C ARG A 206 -0.83 3.30 18.32
N ARG A 207 -0.60 3.18 19.62
CA ARG A 207 -1.63 3.37 20.64
C ARG A 207 -1.93 4.86 20.81
N ARG A 208 -3.22 5.21 20.85
CA ARG A 208 -3.67 6.60 21.00
C ARG A 208 -4.60 6.73 22.19
N PRO A 209 -4.63 7.90 22.87
CA PRO A 209 -5.56 8.16 23.95
C PRO A 209 -7.03 8.08 23.52
N GLU A 210 -7.92 7.62 24.42
CA GLU A 210 -9.36 7.47 24.16
C GLU A 210 -10.05 8.75 23.68
N TRP A 211 -9.62 9.91 24.19
CA TRP A 211 -10.23 11.19 23.83
C TRP A 211 -10.06 11.59 22.36
N GLU A 212 -9.07 11.03 21.66
CA GLU A 212 -8.88 11.25 20.21
C GLU A 212 -9.95 10.56 19.37
N PHE A 213 -10.66 9.59 19.94
CA PHE A 213 -11.76 8.87 19.29
C PHE A 213 -13.14 9.39 19.73
N GLU A 214 -13.22 10.54 20.40
CA GLU A 214 -14.48 11.13 20.85
C GLU A 214 -15.23 11.77 19.67
N LEU A 215 -16.51 11.41 19.50
CA LEU A 215 -17.31 11.76 18.33
C LEU A 215 -17.49 13.29 18.14
N GLY A 216 -17.76 14.02 19.22
CA GLY A 216 -17.95 15.47 19.15
C GLY A 216 -16.71 16.21 18.72
N THR A 217 -15.56 15.79 19.24
CA THR A 217 -14.25 16.31 18.86
C THR A 217 -13.92 15.96 17.40
N ALA A 218 -14.20 14.72 16.99
CA ALA A 218 -14.00 14.26 15.61
C ALA A 218 -14.82 15.09 14.61
N ARG A 219 -16.12 15.27 14.85
CA ARG A 219 -17.00 16.10 14.01
C ARG A 219 -16.48 17.53 13.89
N LYS A 220 -16.15 18.17 15.02
CA LYS A 220 -15.63 19.53 15.03
C LYS A 220 -14.35 19.67 14.23
N LEU A 221 -13.42 18.74 14.42
CA LEU A 221 -12.12 18.72 13.74
C LEU A 221 -12.27 18.54 12.23
N LEU A 222 -13.16 17.64 11.79
CA LEU A 222 -13.42 17.38 10.38
C LEU A 222 -14.16 18.56 9.72
N CYS A 223 -15.19 19.13 10.38
CA CYS A 223 -15.88 20.32 9.88
C CYS A 223 -14.92 21.50 9.73
N GLN A 224 -14.02 21.70 10.70
CA GLN A 224 -12.97 22.73 10.61
C GLN A 224 -12.00 22.47 9.46
N GLN A 225 -11.63 21.21 9.23
CA GLN A 225 -10.73 20.84 8.14
C GLN A 225 -11.35 21.13 6.77
N PHE A 226 -12.62 20.79 6.59
CA PHE A 226 -13.31 20.94 5.30
C PHE A 226 -13.99 22.29 5.11
N GLY A 227 -14.01 23.15 6.14
CA GLY A 227 -14.64 24.45 6.08
C GLY A 227 -16.17 24.38 6.01
N THR A 228 -16.79 23.35 6.61
CA THR A 228 -18.23 23.09 6.60
C THR A 228 -18.83 23.20 8.00
N GLN A 229 -20.16 23.39 8.08
CA GLN A 229 -20.88 23.42 9.36
C GLN A 229 -21.19 22.02 9.89
N ASP A 230 -21.43 21.06 8.98
CA ASP A 230 -21.73 19.67 9.26
C ASP A 230 -21.07 18.76 8.20
N LEU A 231 -21.27 17.46 8.35
CA LEU A 231 -20.71 16.44 7.45
C LEU A 231 -21.76 15.78 6.55
N VAL A 232 -22.99 16.31 6.53
CA VAL A 232 -24.13 15.79 5.75
C VAL A 232 -23.79 15.77 4.25
N GLY A 233 -23.16 16.84 3.76
CA GLY A 233 -22.75 16.96 2.34
C GLY A 233 -21.78 15.89 1.87
N PHE A 234 -21.05 15.25 2.79
CA PHE A 234 -20.17 14.12 2.49
C PHE A 234 -20.84 12.74 2.62
N GLY A 235 -22.11 12.71 3.09
CA GLY A 235 -22.86 11.46 3.30
C GLY A 235 -22.35 10.59 4.46
N VAL A 236 -21.56 11.13 5.38
CA VAL A 236 -20.88 10.39 6.46
C VAL A 236 -21.48 10.62 7.86
N GLU A 237 -22.46 11.52 7.99
CA GLU A 237 -23.02 11.97 9.27
C GLU A 237 -23.55 10.84 10.16
N GLN A 238 -24.11 9.78 9.56
CA GLN A 238 -24.66 8.62 10.26
C GLN A 238 -23.61 7.55 10.66
N SER A 239 -22.37 7.70 10.20
CA SER A 239 -21.30 6.72 10.40
C SER A 239 -20.47 7.07 11.63
N GLU A 240 -21.10 7.15 12.80
CA GLU A 240 -20.53 7.69 14.03
C GLU A 240 -19.22 6.99 14.44
N THR A 241 -19.21 5.66 14.43
CA THR A 241 -18.02 4.87 14.82
C THR A 241 -16.87 5.10 13.84
N ALA A 242 -17.17 5.23 12.53
CA ALA A 242 -16.17 5.55 11.52
C ALA A 242 -15.65 7.01 11.66
N LEU A 243 -16.52 7.95 12.06
CA LEU A 243 -16.10 9.32 12.33
C LEU A 243 -15.14 9.42 13.53
N CYS A 244 -15.32 8.58 14.56
CA CYS A 244 -14.36 8.50 15.67
C CYS A 244 -12.96 8.12 15.19
N ALA A 245 -12.85 7.10 14.34
CA ALA A 245 -11.56 6.72 13.72
C ALA A 245 -11.01 7.84 12.82
N ALA A 246 -11.86 8.50 12.03
CA ALA A 246 -11.48 9.63 11.19
C ALA A 246 -10.94 10.83 11.98
N GLY A 247 -11.55 11.12 13.12
CA GLY A 247 -11.09 12.18 14.03
C GLY A 247 -9.67 11.93 14.55
N CYS A 248 -9.41 10.71 15.03
CA CYS A 248 -8.08 10.32 15.47
C CYS A 248 -7.04 10.44 14.33
N LEU A 249 -7.36 9.96 13.12
CA LEU A 249 -6.48 10.11 11.95
C LEU A 249 -6.16 11.57 11.67
N MET A 250 -7.16 12.42 11.58
CA MET A 250 -6.99 13.83 11.28
C MET A 250 -6.16 14.54 12.35
N GLN A 251 -6.41 14.25 13.63
CA GLN A 251 -5.63 14.81 14.74
C GLN A 251 -4.16 14.38 14.64
N TYR A 252 -3.92 13.10 14.45
CA TYR A 252 -2.57 12.54 14.35
C TYR A 252 -1.77 13.13 13.18
N VAL A 253 -2.40 13.24 12.01
CA VAL A 253 -1.76 13.82 10.82
C VAL A 253 -1.44 15.30 11.03
N LYS A 254 -2.32 16.08 11.65
CA LYS A 254 -2.05 17.48 12.02
C LYS A 254 -0.88 17.61 12.99
N ASP A 255 -0.83 16.76 14.00
CA ASP A 255 0.25 16.78 15.02
C ASP A 255 1.61 16.39 14.44
N THR A 256 1.63 15.45 13.47
CA THR A 256 2.87 15.00 12.86
C THR A 256 3.37 15.89 11.73
N GLN A 257 2.49 16.41 10.89
CA GLN A 257 2.88 17.29 9.79
C GLN A 257 3.12 18.72 10.24
N ARG A 258 2.46 19.18 11.30
CA ARG A 258 2.59 20.55 11.87
C ARG A 258 2.37 21.66 10.85
N THR A 259 1.59 21.40 9.81
CA THR A 259 1.25 22.35 8.75
C THR A 259 -0.23 22.20 8.38
N ALA A 260 -0.76 23.16 7.65
CA ALA A 260 -2.07 23.04 7.03
C ALA A 260 -2.10 21.88 6.01
N LEU A 261 -3.26 21.25 5.86
CA LEU A 261 -3.47 20.10 5.00
C LEU A 261 -4.50 20.41 3.89
N PRO A 262 -4.26 21.44 3.04
CA PRO A 262 -5.27 21.94 2.09
C PRO A 262 -5.62 20.93 1.00
N HIS A 263 -4.81 19.89 0.80
CA HIS A 263 -5.06 18.81 -0.16
C HIS A 263 -6.03 17.75 0.37
N ILE A 264 -6.29 17.70 1.69
CA ILE A 264 -7.30 16.80 2.27
C ILE A 264 -8.61 17.57 2.34
N ARG A 265 -9.44 17.43 1.30
CA ARG A 265 -10.62 18.28 1.05
C ARG A 265 -11.95 17.60 1.33
N SER A 266 -11.97 16.30 1.46
CA SER A 266 -13.19 15.52 1.67
C SER A 266 -12.91 14.22 2.39
N VAL A 267 -13.95 13.67 3.00
CA VAL A 267 -14.00 12.31 3.51
C VAL A 267 -15.09 11.54 2.78
N ARG A 268 -14.84 10.29 2.42
CA ARG A 268 -15.80 9.45 1.68
C ARG A 268 -16.10 8.18 2.47
N LEU A 269 -17.38 7.83 2.55
CA LEU A 269 -17.82 6.56 3.09
C LEU A 269 -17.69 5.48 2.01
N GLU A 270 -16.89 4.45 2.26
CA GLU A 270 -16.89 3.24 1.44
C GLU A 270 -18.09 2.37 1.83
N GLN A 271 -18.95 2.08 0.87
CA GLN A 271 -20.08 1.19 1.06
C GLN A 271 -19.71 -0.21 0.54
N PRO A 272 -19.68 -1.24 1.41
CA PRO A 272 -19.33 -2.59 0.99
C PRO A 272 -20.20 -3.13 -0.15
N ASP A 273 -21.47 -2.73 -0.21
CA ASP A 273 -22.41 -3.20 -1.23
C ASP A 273 -22.11 -2.70 -2.66
N HIS A 274 -21.25 -1.69 -2.80
CA HIS A 274 -20.84 -1.18 -4.11
C HIS A 274 -19.64 -1.94 -4.70
N ALA A 275 -19.01 -2.80 -3.93
CA ALA A 275 -17.85 -3.58 -4.35
C ALA A 275 -18.15 -5.09 -4.34
N VAL A 276 -17.39 -5.84 -5.11
CA VAL A 276 -17.30 -7.29 -4.99
C VAL A 276 -16.40 -7.59 -3.80
N ILE A 277 -16.98 -8.16 -2.75
CA ILE A 277 -16.27 -8.41 -1.49
C ILE A 277 -15.35 -9.63 -1.65
N MET A 278 -14.12 -9.49 -1.20
CA MET A 278 -13.14 -10.56 -1.08
C MET A 278 -12.54 -10.55 0.32
N ASP A 279 -12.47 -11.72 0.95
CA ASP A 279 -11.78 -11.84 2.24
C ASP A 279 -10.24 -11.87 2.10
N ALA A 280 -9.54 -11.90 3.21
CA ALA A 280 -8.09 -11.92 3.23
C ALA A 280 -7.50 -13.17 2.57
N ALA A 281 -8.12 -14.34 2.78
CA ALA A 281 -7.69 -15.60 2.19
C ALA A 281 -7.84 -15.56 0.66
N THR A 282 -8.96 -15.04 0.15
CA THR A 282 -9.23 -14.91 -1.28
C THR A 282 -8.20 -14.01 -1.97
N ARG A 283 -7.90 -12.84 -1.40
CA ARG A 283 -6.89 -11.92 -1.98
C ARG A 283 -5.52 -12.57 -2.08
N ARG A 284 -5.12 -13.30 -1.04
CA ARG A 284 -3.85 -14.05 -1.00
C ARG A 284 -3.85 -15.21 -1.99
N ASN A 285 -4.92 -16.02 -2.02
CA ASN A 285 -5.00 -17.21 -2.88
C ASN A 285 -5.07 -16.88 -4.37
N LEU A 286 -5.62 -15.71 -4.73
CA LEU A 286 -5.65 -15.20 -6.11
C LEU A 286 -4.38 -14.45 -6.52
N GLU A 287 -3.44 -14.25 -5.60
CA GLU A 287 -2.15 -13.58 -5.85
C GLU A 287 -2.31 -12.26 -6.63
N LEU A 288 -3.17 -11.39 -6.13
CA LEU A 288 -3.58 -10.18 -6.84
C LEU A 288 -2.43 -9.19 -7.05
N THR A 289 -1.71 -8.84 -5.96
CA THR A 289 -0.59 -7.88 -5.97
C THR A 289 0.66 -8.42 -5.25
N GLN A 290 0.51 -9.53 -4.56
CA GLN A 290 1.58 -10.22 -3.86
C GLN A 290 1.39 -11.73 -4.02
N ASN A 291 2.48 -12.43 -4.35
CA ASN A 291 2.46 -13.89 -4.48
C ASN A 291 2.53 -14.57 -3.11
N LEU A 292 2.29 -15.88 -3.07
CA LEU A 292 2.30 -16.68 -1.83
C LEU A 292 3.65 -16.67 -1.10
N ALA A 293 4.75 -16.40 -1.82
CA ALA A 293 6.10 -16.27 -1.24
C ALA A 293 6.39 -14.86 -0.69
N GLY A 294 5.44 -13.91 -0.83
CA GLY A 294 5.58 -12.53 -0.38
C GLY A 294 6.22 -11.59 -1.40
N GLY A 295 6.57 -12.06 -2.61
CA GLY A 295 7.08 -11.26 -3.72
C GLY A 295 5.95 -10.59 -4.53
N HIS A 296 6.34 -9.78 -5.51
CA HIS A 296 5.41 -9.11 -6.42
C HIS A 296 5.40 -9.70 -7.83
N ASP A 297 6.34 -10.58 -8.13
CA ASP A 297 6.43 -11.26 -9.42
C ASP A 297 5.31 -12.29 -9.57
N ASN A 298 4.90 -12.55 -10.80
CA ASN A 298 3.88 -13.54 -11.14
C ASN A 298 2.54 -13.30 -10.43
N THR A 299 2.17 -12.04 -10.28
CA THR A 299 0.87 -11.63 -9.74
C THR A 299 -0.02 -11.07 -10.84
N LEU A 300 -1.33 -10.95 -10.60
CA LEU A 300 -2.25 -10.29 -11.53
C LEU A 300 -1.78 -8.86 -11.84
N SER A 301 -1.39 -8.13 -10.81
CA SER A 301 -0.87 -6.77 -10.95
C SER A 301 0.39 -6.71 -11.80
N ALA A 302 1.31 -7.67 -11.65
CA ALA A 302 2.55 -7.69 -12.44
C ALA A 302 2.29 -7.87 -13.94
N VAL A 303 1.25 -8.63 -14.32
CA VAL A 303 0.85 -8.84 -15.71
C VAL A 303 0.15 -7.61 -16.28
N LEU A 304 -0.67 -6.94 -15.49
CA LEU A 304 -1.51 -5.83 -15.95
C LEU A 304 -0.83 -4.47 -15.90
N ASP A 305 0.10 -4.23 -14.97
CA ASP A 305 0.64 -2.90 -14.68
C ASP A 305 1.78 -2.52 -15.63
N CYS A 306 1.41 -2.01 -16.78
CA CYS A 306 2.29 -1.30 -17.72
C CYS A 306 1.98 0.20 -17.77
N THR A 307 1.31 0.74 -16.74
CA THR A 307 0.93 2.15 -16.66
C THR A 307 2.12 3.08 -16.85
N ALA A 308 1.87 4.18 -17.53
CA ALA A 308 2.88 5.19 -17.87
C ALA A 308 3.32 5.98 -16.62
N THR A 309 2.43 6.15 -15.63
CA THR A 309 2.65 6.96 -14.43
C THR A 309 2.57 6.14 -13.14
N PRO A 310 3.30 6.53 -12.10
CA PRO A 310 3.13 5.91 -10.78
C PRO A 310 1.73 6.08 -10.19
N MET A 311 1.06 7.22 -10.45
CA MET A 311 -0.32 7.46 -9.98
C MET A 311 -1.32 6.53 -10.66
N GLY A 312 -1.14 6.22 -11.95
CA GLY A 312 -1.94 5.22 -12.66
C GLY A 312 -1.73 3.82 -12.09
N SER A 313 -0.47 3.43 -11.82
CA SER A 313 -0.15 2.15 -11.17
C SER A 313 -0.86 1.98 -9.81
N ARG A 314 -0.84 3.00 -8.96
CA ARG A 314 -1.56 2.99 -7.68
C ARG A 314 -3.07 2.86 -7.88
N LEU A 315 -3.64 3.56 -8.85
CA LEU A 315 -5.07 3.48 -9.17
C LEU A 315 -5.46 2.09 -9.69
N LEU A 316 -4.68 1.49 -10.57
CA LEU A 316 -4.93 0.13 -11.09
C LEU A 316 -4.95 -0.90 -9.95
N LYS A 317 -4.00 -0.84 -9.03
CA LYS A 317 -3.95 -1.72 -7.85
C LYS A 317 -5.17 -1.52 -6.95
N ARG A 318 -5.64 -0.28 -6.76
CA ARG A 318 -6.89 -0.02 -6.04
C ARG A 318 -8.09 -0.66 -6.73
N TRP A 319 -8.19 -0.56 -8.07
CA TRP A 319 -9.27 -1.23 -8.80
C TRP A 319 -9.22 -2.75 -8.66
N ILE A 320 -8.03 -3.36 -8.72
CA ILE A 320 -7.86 -4.80 -8.52
C ILE A 320 -8.30 -5.23 -7.10
N HIS A 321 -7.98 -4.43 -6.08
CA HIS A 321 -8.34 -4.73 -4.69
C HIS A 321 -9.80 -4.42 -4.35
N GLN A 322 -10.46 -3.59 -5.14
CA GLN A 322 -11.85 -3.15 -4.92
C GLN A 322 -12.63 -3.17 -6.25
N PRO A 323 -12.88 -4.38 -6.81
CA PRO A 323 -13.73 -4.52 -7.99
C PRO A 323 -15.13 -3.99 -7.67
N ILE A 324 -15.74 -3.28 -8.60
CA ILE A 324 -17.02 -2.61 -8.38
C ILE A 324 -18.20 -3.39 -8.97
N ARG A 325 -19.41 -3.11 -8.44
CA ARG A 325 -20.65 -3.71 -8.90
C ARG A 325 -21.49 -2.77 -9.78
N ASP A 326 -21.12 -1.49 -9.79
CA ASP A 326 -21.81 -0.49 -10.60
C ASP A 326 -21.56 -0.72 -12.09
N ARG A 327 -22.61 -1.19 -12.76
CA ARG A 327 -22.55 -1.57 -14.19
C ARG A 327 -22.45 -0.37 -15.11
N VAL A 328 -22.92 0.80 -14.68
CA VAL A 328 -22.80 2.03 -15.48
C VAL A 328 -21.33 2.42 -15.59
N ILE A 329 -20.63 2.43 -14.43
CA ILE A 329 -19.19 2.73 -14.39
C ILE A 329 -18.40 1.65 -15.16
N LEU A 330 -18.71 0.36 -14.94
CA LEU A 330 -18.01 -0.74 -15.62
C LEU A 330 -18.19 -0.66 -17.15
N LYS A 331 -19.40 -0.44 -17.64
CA LYS A 331 -19.66 -0.26 -19.08
C LYS A 331 -18.99 0.99 -19.63
N GLY A 332 -18.94 2.07 -18.85
CA GLY A 332 -18.21 3.27 -19.21
C GLY A 332 -16.72 3.00 -19.42
N ARG A 333 -16.06 2.27 -18.48
CA ARG A 333 -14.66 1.85 -18.63
C ARG A 333 -14.45 0.96 -19.85
N GLN A 334 -15.29 -0.06 -20.04
CA GLN A 334 -15.21 -0.97 -21.19
C GLN A 334 -15.38 -0.24 -22.53
N SER A 335 -16.33 0.68 -22.62
CA SER A 335 -16.54 1.46 -23.84
C SER A 335 -15.38 2.42 -24.11
N THR A 336 -14.80 3.02 -23.07
CA THR A 336 -13.59 3.86 -23.20
C THR A 336 -12.40 3.02 -23.68
N ILE A 337 -12.16 1.85 -23.09
CA ILE A 337 -11.09 0.93 -23.52
C ILE A 337 -11.28 0.58 -25.00
N LYS A 338 -12.50 0.23 -25.39
CA LYS A 338 -12.83 -0.10 -26.78
C LYS A 338 -12.53 1.06 -27.73
N GLU A 339 -12.97 2.26 -27.37
CA GLU A 339 -12.72 3.48 -28.15
C GLU A 339 -11.22 3.76 -28.31
N LEU A 340 -10.44 3.66 -27.22
CA LEU A 340 -8.98 3.86 -27.25
C LEU A 340 -8.29 2.84 -28.18
N ILE A 341 -8.80 1.60 -28.26
CA ILE A 341 -8.29 0.58 -29.18
C ILE A 341 -8.69 0.91 -30.62
N GLU A 342 -9.97 1.17 -30.90
CA GLU A 342 -10.50 1.41 -32.25
C GLU A 342 -9.88 2.63 -32.92
N GLN A 343 -9.59 3.69 -32.14
CA GLN A 343 -8.94 4.91 -32.60
C GLN A 343 -7.40 4.85 -32.50
N ASN A 344 -6.82 3.75 -31.95
CA ASN A 344 -5.39 3.57 -31.69
C ASN A 344 -4.75 4.71 -30.86
N LEU A 345 -5.50 5.24 -29.89
CA LEU A 345 -5.06 6.39 -29.08
C LEU A 345 -4.17 6.00 -27.89
N TYR A 346 -4.23 4.74 -27.43
CA TYR A 346 -3.58 4.30 -26.17
C TYR A 346 -2.05 4.44 -26.19
N ASP A 347 -1.38 4.27 -27.33
CA ASP A 347 0.09 4.33 -27.42
C ASP A 347 0.58 5.78 -27.33
N GLU A 348 -0.03 6.70 -28.10
CA GLU A 348 0.31 8.13 -28.03
C GLU A 348 0.00 8.72 -26.65
N LEU A 349 -1.16 8.37 -26.06
CA LEU A 349 -1.52 8.73 -24.68
C LEU A 349 -0.47 8.26 -23.69
N GLY A 350 -0.03 7.01 -23.79
CA GLY A 350 1.02 6.45 -22.93
C GLY A 350 2.33 7.23 -23.07
N GLY A 351 2.66 7.70 -24.28
CA GLY A 351 3.83 8.55 -24.53
C GLY A 351 3.76 9.91 -23.82
N LEU A 352 2.62 10.60 -23.88
CA LEU A 352 2.38 11.89 -23.22
C LEU A 352 2.34 11.73 -21.69
N LEU A 353 1.64 10.71 -21.20
CA LEU A 353 1.48 10.45 -19.77
C LEU A 353 2.82 10.14 -19.07
N ARG A 354 3.77 9.46 -19.74
CA ARG A 354 5.13 9.28 -19.20
C ARG A 354 5.82 10.60 -18.88
N GLN A 355 5.54 11.65 -19.68
CA GLN A 355 6.12 12.98 -19.46
C GLN A 355 5.37 13.75 -18.36
N VAL A 356 4.10 13.44 -18.11
CA VAL A 356 3.31 14.00 -17.01
C VAL A 356 3.86 13.52 -15.65
N GLY A 357 4.17 12.24 -15.50
CA GLY A 357 4.75 11.67 -14.29
C GLY A 357 3.78 11.61 -13.10
N ASP A 358 4.31 11.74 -11.87
CA ASP A 358 3.55 11.63 -10.63
C ASP A 358 3.10 13.00 -10.08
N VAL A 359 2.18 13.63 -10.76
CA VAL A 359 1.62 14.91 -10.35
C VAL A 359 0.89 14.81 -9.00
N GLU A 360 0.19 13.71 -8.73
CA GLU A 360 -0.58 13.50 -7.50
C GLU A 360 0.30 13.73 -6.24
N ARG A 361 1.46 13.10 -6.17
CA ARG A 361 2.39 13.27 -5.03
C ARG A 361 3.10 14.62 -5.02
N VAL A 362 3.35 15.20 -6.17
CA VAL A 362 3.92 16.56 -6.25
C VAL A 362 2.95 17.58 -5.66
N LEU A 363 1.65 17.49 -5.98
CA LEU A 363 0.61 18.37 -5.43
C LEU A 363 0.47 18.22 -3.91
N ALA A 364 0.61 17.03 -3.37
CA ALA A 364 0.61 16.82 -1.92
C ALA A 364 1.81 17.52 -1.26
N ARG A 365 3.02 17.38 -1.84
CA ARG A 365 4.21 18.08 -1.34
C ARG A 365 4.10 19.60 -1.46
N LEU A 366 3.48 20.10 -2.52
CA LEU A 366 3.13 21.51 -2.67
C LEU A 366 2.23 21.98 -1.52
N ALA A 367 1.16 21.24 -1.26
CA ALA A 367 0.22 21.53 -0.18
C ALA A 367 0.87 21.51 1.22
N LEU A 368 1.78 20.56 1.44
CA LEU A 368 2.54 20.43 2.69
C LEU A 368 3.73 21.39 2.80
N ARG A 369 3.95 22.27 1.82
CA ARG A 369 5.12 23.18 1.71
C ARG A 369 6.48 22.46 1.79
N SER A 370 6.50 21.20 1.39
CA SER A 370 7.68 20.35 1.33
C SER A 370 8.18 20.11 -0.11
N ALA A 371 7.54 20.71 -1.09
CA ALA A 371 7.94 20.63 -2.50
C ALA A 371 9.38 21.12 -2.69
N ARG A 372 10.14 20.37 -3.49
CA ARG A 372 11.50 20.70 -3.86
C ARG A 372 11.53 21.43 -5.22
N PRO A 373 12.58 22.17 -5.57
CA PRO A 373 12.66 22.86 -6.85
C PRO A 373 12.38 21.95 -8.07
N ARG A 374 12.81 20.69 -8.01
CA ARG A 374 12.55 19.72 -9.07
C ARG A 374 11.07 19.30 -9.17
N ASP A 375 10.30 19.41 -8.11
CA ASP A 375 8.86 19.15 -8.15
C ASP A 375 8.14 20.19 -9.01
N LEU A 376 8.58 21.45 -8.93
CA LEU A 376 8.03 22.53 -9.77
C LEU A 376 8.41 22.36 -11.26
N THR A 377 9.61 21.87 -11.55
CA THR A 377 9.95 21.52 -12.94
C THR A 377 9.15 20.34 -13.47
N ARG A 378 8.83 19.36 -12.64
CA ARG A 378 7.91 18.26 -13.00
C ARG A 378 6.49 18.76 -13.28
N LEU A 379 5.96 19.68 -12.45
CA LEU A 379 4.66 20.30 -12.72
C LEU A 379 4.69 21.09 -14.03
N ARG A 380 5.74 21.87 -14.29
CA ARG A 380 5.92 22.58 -15.55
C ARG A 380 5.91 21.63 -16.75
N GLN A 381 6.67 20.53 -16.69
CA GLN A 381 6.68 19.50 -17.73
C GLN A 381 5.29 18.87 -17.92
N ALA A 382 4.62 18.52 -16.84
CA ALA A 382 3.28 17.98 -16.89
C ALA A 382 2.30 18.95 -17.56
N PHE A 383 2.28 20.21 -17.15
CA PHE A 383 1.37 21.21 -17.71
C PHE A 383 1.64 21.48 -19.18
N ALA A 384 2.90 21.39 -19.62
CA ALA A 384 3.27 21.53 -21.02
C ALA A 384 2.73 20.41 -21.92
N GLN A 385 2.44 19.21 -21.36
CA GLN A 385 1.87 18.08 -22.12
C GLN A 385 0.34 18.17 -22.24
N LEU A 386 -0.34 18.88 -21.34
CA LEU A 386 -1.81 18.89 -21.28
C LEU A 386 -2.48 19.42 -22.55
N PRO A 387 -1.99 20.47 -23.25
CA PRO A 387 -2.60 20.93 -24.51
C PRO A 387 -2.58 19.86 -25.60
N GLU A 388 -1.51 19.10 -25.73
CA GLU A 388 -1.40 18.03 -26.73
C GLU A 388 -2.29 16.84 -26.36
N LEU A 389 -2.35 16.49 -25.07
CA LEU A 389 -3.28 15.49 -24.55
C LEU A 389 -4.75 15.89 -24.84
N GLN A 390 -5.09 17.16 -24.63
CA GLN A 390 -6.41 17.71 -24.97
C GLN A 390 -6.74 17.61 -26.45
N ARG A 391 -5.75 17.88 -27.30
CA ARG A 391 -5.88 17.76 -28.76
C ARG A 391 -6.13 16.30 -29.17
N LEU A 392 -5.36 15.38 -28.63
CA LEU A 392 -5.49 13.95 -28.92
C LEU A 392 -6.84 13.39 -28.48
N LEU A 393 -7.31 13.72 -27.28
CA LEU A 393 -8.61 13.29 -26.76
C LEU A 393 -9.80 13.93 -27.52
N ALA A 394 -9.59 15.08 -28.17
CA ALA A 394 -10.63 15.71 -28.98
C ALA A 394 -10.97 14.94 -30.27
N GLU A 395 -10.11 14.00 -30.67
CA GLU A 395 -10.35 13.15 -31.86
C GLU A 395 -11.47 12.12 -31.61
N SER A 396 -11.75 11.76 -30.36
CA SER A 396 -12.83 10.87 -29.98
C SER A 396 -14.11 11.66 -29.68
N GLU A 397 -15.25 11.22 -30.25
CA GLU A 397 -16.59 11.74 -29.93
C GLU A 397 -17.25 10.98 -28.76
N HIS A 398 -16.57 9.96 -28.19
CA HIS A 398 -17.12 9.13 -27.14
C HIS A 398 -17.29 9.92 -25.83
N GLU A 399 -18.50 9.89 -25.26
CA GLU A 399 -18.90 10.71 -24.10
C GLU A 399 -17.96 10.54 -22.89
N ALA A 400 -17.62 9.30 -22.55
CA ALA A 400 -16.74 9.06 -21.39
C ALA A 400 -15.31 9.58 -21.62
N VAL A 401 -14.80 9.55 -22.87
CA VAL A 401 -13.51 10.15 -23.21
C VAL A 401 -13.56 11.68 -23.08
N GLN A 402 -14.66 12.29 -23.54
CA GLN A 402 -14.86 13.73 -23.42
C GLN A 402 -14.99 14.18 -21.95
N GLN A 403 -15.68 13.41 -21.11
CA GLN A 403 -15.74 13.67 -19.67
C GLN A 403 -14.34 13.61 -19.02
N LEU A 404 -13.51 12.65 -19.37
CA LEU A 404 -12.12 12.57 -18.89
C LEU A 404 -11.29 13.76 -19.40
N ARG A 405 -11.48 14.14 -20.66
CA ARG A 405 -10.84 15.29 -21.25
C ARG A 405 -11.19 16.59 -20.52
N GLU A 406 -12.47 16.83 -20.20
CA GLU A 406 -12.91 18.01 -19.46
C GLU A 406 -12.28 18.09 -18.06
N ARG A 407 -12.20 16.96 -17.36
CA ARG A 407 -11.58 16.85 -16.04
C ARG A 407 -10.07 17.03 -16.09
N ALA A 408 -9.41 16.55 -17.13
CA ALA A 408 -7.97 16.72 -17.37
C ALA A 408 -7.66 18.11 -17.95
N SER A 409 -8.05 19.17 -17.25
CA SER A 409 -7.93 20.56 -17.66
C SER A 409 -6.51 21.00 -17.99
N THR A 410 -6.37 22.11 -18.74
CA THR A 410 -5.07 22.79 -18.98
C THR A 410 -4.85 23.91 -17.97
N PHE A 411 -3.60 24.24 -17.68
CA PHE A 411 -3.19 25.27 -16.72
C PHE A 411 -2.18 26.25 -17.33
N PRO A 412 -2.58 27.06 -18.35
CA PRO A 412 -1.66 27.92 -19.10
C PRO A 412 -1.04 29.02 -18.24
N GLU A 413 -1.79 29.61 -17.30
CA GLU A 413 -1.27 30.66 -16.42
C GLU A 413 -0.22 30.13 -15.45
N GLN A 414 -0.46 28.93 -14.91
CA GLN A 414 0.46 28.25 -14.00
C GLN A 414 1.72 27.77 -14.72
N LEU A 415 1.56 27.33 -15.97
CA LEU A 415 2.68 26.98 -16.85
C LEU A 415 3.56 28.20 -17.12
N ASP A 416 2.99 29.33 -17.58
CA ASP A 416 3.70 30.58 -17.82
C ASP A 416 4.45 31.06 -16.57
N LEU A 417 3.78 31.00 -15.41
CA LEU A 417 4.41 31.36 -14.13
C LEU A 417 5.64 30.49 -13.84
N LEU A 418 5.53 29.17 -13.99
CA LEU A 418 6.62 28.23 -13.73
C LEU A 418 7.76 28.36 -14.76
N GLU A 419 7.46 28.65 -16.02
CA GLU A 419 8.45 28.89 -17.08
C GLU A 419 9.27 30.14 -16.83
N ARG A 420 8.63 31.21 -16.36
CA ARG A 420 9.30 32.47 -16.05
C ARG A 420 10.09 32.44 -14.75
N ALA A 421 9.55 31.70 -13.73
CA ALA A 421 10.09 31.74 -12.38
C ALA A 421 11.18 30.72 -12.10
N VAL A 422 11.09 29.51 -12.66
CA VAL A 422 11.94 28.37 -12.24
C VAL A 422 12.99 28.06 -13.31
N MET A 423 14.24 27.90 -12.88
CA MET A 423 15.33 27.44 -13.74
C MET A 423 14.97 26.14 -14.47
N GLU A 424 15.54 25.90 -15.62
CA GLU A 424 15.31 24.69 -16.40
C GLU A 424 15.80 23.44 -15.67
N VAL A 425 16.98 23.52 -15.07
CA VAL A 425 17.58 22.49 -14.23
C VAL A 425 17.96 23.09 -12.89
N PRO A 426 17.00 23.18 -11.95
CA PRO A 426 17.28 23.77 -10.65
C PRO A 426 18.08 22.81 -9.75
N PRO A 427 18.79 23.32 -8.74
CA PRO A 427 19.41 22.50 -7.72
C PRO A 427 18.39 21.65 -6.96
N VAL A 428 18.88 20.65 -6.23
CA VAL A 428 18.00 19.74 -5.48
C VAL A 428 17.30 20.46 -4.34
N LEU A 429 17.98 21.41 -3.68
CA LEU A 429 17.48 22.10 -2.51
C LEU A 429 17.56 23.62 -2.70
N ILE A 430 16.54 24.32 -2.24
CA ILE A 430 16.45 25.79 -2.30
C ILE A 430 17.62 26.50 -1.61
N ARG A 431 18.19 25.89 -0.57
CA ARG A 431 19.34 26.45 0.16
C ARG A 431 20.63 26.53 -0.65
N ASP A 432 20.72 25.80 -1.74
CA ASP A 432 21.89 25.78 -2.61
C ASP A 432 21.92 27.02 -3.53
N GLY A 433 20.79 27.74 -3.62
CA GLY A 433 20.60 28.92 -4.49
C GLY A 433 20.54 28.56 -5.98
N GLY A 434 20.12 29.48 -6.81
CA GLY A 434 20.01 29.26 -8.27
C GLY A 434 18.75 28.53 -8.71
N VAL A 435 17.66 28.65 -7.96
CA VAL A 435 16.36 28.05 -8.28
C VAL A 435 15.50 28.99 -9.14
N ILE A 436 15.49 30.28 -8.80
CA ILE A 436 14.73 31.30 -9.51
C ILE A 436 15.50 31.72 -10.78
N ARG A 437 14.79 31.82 -11.90
CA ARG A 437 15.35 32.15 -13.20
C ARG A 437 15.77 33.61 -13.23
N ASP A 438 16.87 33.91 -13.92
CA ASP A 438 17.31 35.28 -14.17
C ASP A 438 16.24 36.04 -15.00
N GLY A 439 16.00 37.28 -14.65
CA GLY A 439 14.96 38.13 -15.26
C GLY A 439 13.59 37.99 -14.59
N PHE A 440 13.40 37.09 -13.63
CA PHE A 440 12.14 36.95 -12.89
C PHE A 440 11.94 38.07 -11.85
N ASN A 441 13.03 38.45 -11.15
CA ASN A 441 12.99 39.49 -10.13
C ASN A 441 14.23 40.35 -10.22
N GLN A 442 14.06 41.65 -10.49
CA GLN A 442 15.15 42.62 -10.70
C GLN A 442 16.07 42.75 -9.47
N GLU A 443 15.50 42.77 -8.24
CA GLU A 443 16.30 42.86 -7.01
C GLU A 443 17.22 41.64 -6.84
N LEU A 444 16.73 40.47 -7.18
CA LEU A 444 17.51 39.23 -7.10
C LEU A 444 18.64 39.24 -8.14
N ASP A 445 18.39 39.73 -9.34
CA ASP A 445 19.37 39.81 -10.41
C ASP A 445 20.48 40.80 -10.02
N GLU A 446 20.13 41.98 -9.49
CA GLU A 446 21.08 42.93 -8.96
C GLU A 446 21.96 42.37 -7.83
N LEU A 447 21.39 41.62 -6.91
CA LEU A 447 22.13 40.98 -5.82
C LEU A 447 23.07 39.87 -6.34
N ARG A 448 22.63 39.10 -7.34
CA ARG A 448 23.47 38.09 -8.01
C ARG A 448 24.60 38.69 -8.78
N ASP A 449 24.36 39.81 -9.50
CA ASP A 449 25.39 40.53 -10.24
C ASP A 449 26.44 41.08 -9.29
N LEU A 450 26.05 41.64 -8.16
CA LEU A 450 26.98 42.08 -7.10
C LEU A 450 27.80 40.92 -6.55
N ALA A 451 27.17 39.75 -6.34
CA ALA A 451 27.85 38.57 -5.83
C ALA A 451 28.80 37.95 -6.87
N ASN A 452 28.43 37.93 -8.16
CA ASN A 452 29.18 37.33 -9.27
C ASN A 452 30.17 38.30 -9.91
N GLY A 453 29.93 39.59 -9.84
CA GLY A 453 30.82 40.66 -10.30
C GLY A 453 32.18 40.71 -9.58
N ALA A 454 32.30 39.86 -8.55
CA ALA A 454 33.52 39.63 -7.78
C ALA A 454 34.73 39.36 -8.66
N THR A 455 34.60 38.55 -9.71
CA THR A 455 35.70 38.11 -10.56
C THR A 455 36.34 39.27 -11.33
N ALA A 456 35.55 40.15 -11.92
CA ALA A 456 36.05 41.28 -12.69
C ALA A 456 36.67 42.38 -11.80
N SER A 457 36.09 42.62 -10.62
CA SER A 457 36.64 43.56 -9.63
C SER A 457 37.90 43.03 -8.99
N LEU A 458 37.97 41.72 -8.71
CA LEU A 458 39.17 41.07 -8.15
C LEU A 458 40.32 41.09 -9.17
N ALA A 459 40.03 40.84 -10.48
CA ALA A 459 41.04 40.95 -11.54
C ALA A 459 41.61 42.38 -11.65
N ARG A 460 40.78 43.42 -11.49
CA ARG A 460 41.21 44.81 -11.46
C ARG A 460 42.06 45.11 -10.21
N ILE A 461 41.69 44.60 -9.08
CA ILE A 461 42.48 44.71 -7.84
C ILE A 461 43.84 44.01 -8.03
N GLU A 462 43.84 42.78 -8.56
CA GLU A 462 45.07 42.05 -8.85
C GLU A 462 46.01 42.75 -9.77
N GLU A 463 45.50 43.26 -10.90
CA GLU A 463 46.29 44.01 -11.87
C GLU A 463 46.87 45.32 -11.26
N ARG A 464 46.05 46.07 -10.53
CA ARG A 464 46.51 47.29 -9.85
C ARG A 464 47.58 46.97 -8.79
N GLU A 465 47.38 45.99 -7.96
CA GLU A 465 48.33 45.61 -6.90
C GLU A 465 49.61 45.00 -7.47
N ARG A 466 49.58 44.34 -8.62
CA ARG A 466 50.79 43.95 -9.37
C ARG A 466 51.60 45.18 -9.84
N LEU A 467 50.90 46.16 -10.36
CA LEU A 467 51.57 47.42 -10.83
C LEU A 467 52.15 48.19 -9.62
N LEU A 468 51.43 48.32 -8.51
CA LEU A 468 51.87 49.04 -7.33
C LEU A 468 53.05 48.38 -6.61
N THR A 469 53.03 47.04 -6.52
CA THR A 469 54.07 46.28 -5.79
C THR A 469 55.27 45.88 -6.66
N GLY A 470 55.11 45.89 -7.97
CA GLY A 470 56.07 45.33 -8.91
C GLY A 470 56.15 43.79 -8.86
N ILE A 471 55.25 43.10 -8.22
CA ILE A 471 55.27 41.67 -8.05
C ILE A 471 54.38 41.02 -9.11
N ASN A 472 54.94 40.61 -10.25
CA ASN A 472 54.20 40.01 -11.34
C ASN A 472 53.53 38.68 -11.02
N THR A 473 53.98 38.00 -9.98
CA THR A 473 53.44 36.68 -9.54
C THR A 473 52.35 36.83 -8.50
N LEU A 474 51.99 38.04 -8.12
CA LEU A 474 50.90 38.29 -7.15
C LEU A 474 49.55 37.76 -7.72
N LYS A 475 48.80 37.06 -6.90
CA LYS A 475 47.46 36.54 -7.24
C LYS A 475 46.47 36.90 -6.15
N VAL A 476 45.27 37.28 -6.56
CA VAL A 476 44.13 37.42 -5.67
C VAL A 476 43.33 36.10 -5.76
N GLY A 477 43.06 35.52 -4.60
CA GLY A 477 42.33 34.23 -4.49
C GLY A 477 41.30 34.23 -3.36
N TYR A 478 40.46 33.23 -3.33
CA TYR A 478 39.45 33.02 -2.31
C TYR A 478 39.61 31.62 -1.64
N ASN A 479 39.43 31.59 -0.34
CA ASN A 479 39.40 30.35 0.43
C ASN A 479 38.23 30.38 1.44
N LYS A 480 37.42 29.32 1.46
CA LYS A 480 36.24 29.21 2.35
C LYS A 480 36.53 29.44 3.84
N VAL A 481 37.77 29.21 4.32
CA VAL A 481 38.17 29.35 5.73
C VAL A 481 38.72 30.75 6.02
N HIS A 482 39.43 31.35 5.04
CA HIS A 482 40.17 32.60 5.27
C HIS A 482 39.65 33.76 4.41
N GLY A 483 38.62 33.56 3.60
CA GLY A 483 38.06 34.59 2.74
C GLY A 483 38.95 34.93 1.53
N PHE A 484 38.84 36.17 1.03
CA PHE A 484 39.71 36.69 -0.05
C PHE A 484 41.08 37.03 0.48
N TYR A 485 42.10 36.73 -0.30
CA TYR A 485 43.50 36.99 0.03
C TYR A 485 44.32 37.33 -1.20
N ILE A 486 45.41 38.04 -0.97
CA ILE A 486 46.50 38.31 -1.91
C ILE A 486 47.59 37.29 -1.63
N GLU A 487 47.94 36.46 -2.57
CA GLU A 487 49.02 35.48 -2.43
C GLU A 487 50.29 35.98 -3.09
N VAL A 488 51.36 36.01 -2.32
CA VAL A 488 52.70 36.44 -2.75
C VAL A 488 53.68 35.33 -2.43
N SER A 489 54.60 35.04 -3.37
CA SER A 489 55.68 34.07 -3.10
C SER A 489 56.62 34.57 -2.03
N ARG A 490 57.16 33.73 -1.18
CA ARG A 490 58.12 34.09 -0.12
C ARG A 490 59.35 34.79 -0.64
N ALA A 491 59.77 34.51 -1.85
CA ALA A 491 60.88 35.19 -2.50
C ALA A 491 60.64 36.72 -2.66
N ASN A 492 59.39 37.14 -2.82
CA ASN A 492 58.94 38.50 -3.05
C ASN A 492 58.31 39.14 -1.81
N SER A 493 58.35 38.49 -0.65
CA SER A 493 57.73 39.05 0.58
C SER A 493 58.33 40.36 1.08
N HIS A 494 59.58 40.66 0.72
CA HIS A 494 60.27 41.91 1.04
C HIS A 494 59.73 43.12 0.21
N LEU A 495 58.99 42.85 -0.88
CA LEU A 495 58.39 43.89 -1.70
C LEU A 495 56.94 44.21 -1.31
N VAL A 496 56.44 43.50 -0.33
CA VAL A 496 55.04 43.67 0.16
C VAL A 496 54.94 45.00 0.94
N PRO A 497 53.99 45.88 0.57
CA PRO A 497 53.79 47.13 1.29
C PRO A 497 53.37 46.97 2.74
N ALA A 498 53.75 47.96 3.60
CA ALA A 498 53.48 47.90 5.04
C ALA A 498 52.00 47.88 5.42
N HIS A 499 51.08 48.28 4.56
CA HIS A 499 49.65 48.26 4.79
C HIS A 499 49.00 46.93 4.51
N TYR A 500 49.75 45.94 3.95
CA TYR A 500 49.24 44.56 3.80
C TYR A 500 49.28 43.84 5.14
N ILE A 501 48.16 43.30 5.56
CA ILE A 501 48.04 42.54 6.78
C ILE A 501 48.24 41.06 6.44
N ARG A 502 49.26 40.43 7.01
CA ARG A 502 49.54 39.01 6.80
C ARG A 502 48.53 38.15 7.53
N ARG A 503 47.80 37.27 6.80
CA ARG A 503 46.83 36.33 7.36
C ARG A 503 47.33 34.90 7.52
N GLN A 504 48.18 34.42 6.59
CA GLN A 504 48.65 33.07 6.58
C GLN A 504 50.03 32.95 5.98
N THR A 505 50.87 32.10 6.56
CA THR A 505 52.15 31.69 6.00
C THR A 505 52.10 30.28 5.55
N LEU A 506 52.35 30.01 4.26
CA LEU A 506 52.43 28.68 3.64
C LEU A 506 53.90 28.32 3.40
N LYS A 507 54.18 27.09 2.96
CA LYS A 507 55.53 26.60 2.73
C LYS A 507 56.32 27.48 1.72
N ASN A 508 55.65 27.89 0.61
CA ASN A 508 56.25 28.67 -0.48
C ASN A 508 55.67 30.05 -0.67
N ASN A 509 54.50 30.36 -0.11
CA ASN A 509 53.75 31.60 -0.34
C ASN A 509 53.33 32.20 1.03
N GLU A 510 53.02 33.48 1.03
CA GLU A 510 52.37 34.22 2.13
C GLU A 510 51.09 34.82 1.63
N ARG A 511 50.05 34.81 2.45
CA ARG A 511 48.74 35.36 2.15
C ARG A 511 48.47 36.62 2.97
N TYR A 512 48.08 37.66 2.29
CA TYR A 512 47.82 38.96 2.83
C TYR A 512 46.39 39.43 2.55
N ILE A 513 45.91 40.39 3.30
CA ILE A 513 44.66 41.12 3.06
C ILE A 513 44.93 42.63 3.10
N ILE A 514 44.17 43.37 2.33
CA ILE A 514 44.08 44.81 2.31
C ILE A 514 42.67 45.25 2.69
N ASP A 515 42.51 46.46 3.26
CA ASP A 515 41.21 46.97 3.72
C ASP A 515 40.16 47.02 2.60
N GLU A 516 40.58 47.30 1.40
CA GLU A 516 39.69 47.34 0.23
C GLU A 516 39.14 45.93 -0.10
N LEU A 517 40.03 44.94 -0.06
CA LEU A 517 39.65 43.54 -0.30
C LEU A 517 38.72 43.04 0.80
N LYS A 518 38.92 43.46 2.05
CA LYS A 518 38.04 43.15 3.17
C LYS A 518 36.64 43.77 3.00
N LYS A 519 36.57 45.06 2.69
CA LYS A 519 35.32 45.77 2.43
C LYS A 519 34.55 45.15 1.23
N TYR A 520 35.32 44.69 0.27
CA TYR A 520 34.75 44.01 -0.87
C TYR A 520 34.18 42.62 -0.50
N GLU A 521 34.92 41.85 0.31
CA GLU A 521 34.49 40.58 0.89
C GLU A 521 33.15 40.73 1.64
N ASP A 522 33.04 41.69 2.52
CA ASP A 522 31.87 41.99 3.30
C ASP A 522 30.65 42.31 2.39
N LYS A 523 30.84 43.07 1.32
CA LYS A 523 29.78 43.37 0.37
C LYS A 523 29.33 42.15 -0.41
N VAL A 524 30.25 41.32 -0.89
CA VAL A 524 29.93 40.11 -1.66
C VAL A 524 29.22 39.08 -0.79
N LEU A 525 29.71 38.81 0.42
CA LEU A 525 29.08 37.86 1.32
C LEU A 525 27.68 38.34 1.76
N THR A 526 27.51 39.65 1.99
CA THR A 526 26.19 40.20 2.30
C THR A 526 25.23 40.07 1.13
N ALA A 527 25.68 40.38 -0.12
CA ALA A 527 24.87 40.22 -1.32
C ALA A 527 24.46 38.77 -1.55
N GLN A 528 25.38 37.81 -1.36
CA GLN A 528 25.06 36.37 -1.45
C GLN A 528 24.01 35.93 -0.43
N ALA A 529 24.15 36.34 0.82
CA ALA A 529 23.19 36.01 1.86
C ALA A 529 21.81 36.64 1.59
N GLN A 530 21.77 37.90 1.14
CA GLN A 530 20.54 38.58 0.76
C GLN A 530 19.89 37.94 -0.47
N ALA A 531 20.67 37.58 -1.50
CA ALA A 531 20.19 36.92 -2.69
C ALA A 531 19.52 35.57 -2.31
N LEU A 532 20.17 34.77 -1.46
CA LEU A 532 19.59 33.48 -1.02
C LEU A 532 18.33 33.67 -0.18
N ALA A 533 18.30 34.68 0.69
CA ALA A 533 17.10 34.99 1.49
C ALA A 533 15.93 35.44 0.63
N LEU A 534 16.20 36.30 -0.36
CA LEU A 534 15.19 36.75 -1.32
C LEU A 534 14.70 35.59 -2.21
N GLU A 535 15.61 34.75 -2.67
CA GLU A 535 15.26 33.60 -3.49
C GLU A 535 14.36 32.61 -2.74
N LYS A 536 14.62 32.38 -1.44
CA LYS A 536 13.71 31.57 -0.61
C LYS A 536 12.33 32.21 -0.48
N ARG A 537 12.26 33.51 -0.29
CA ARG A 537 10.99 34.24 -0.20
C ARG A 537 10.19 34.11 -1.52
N LEU A 538 10.85 34.36 -2.66
CA LEU A 538 10.23 34.24 -3.97
C LEU A 538 9.74 32.80 -4.25
N TYR A 539 10.48 31.80 -3.77
CA TYR A 539 10.08 30.42 -3.86
C TYR A 539 8.81 30.13 -3.06
N GLU A 540 8.71 30.62 -1.81
CA GLU A 540 7.50 30.50 -1.00
C GLU A 540 6.30 31.24 -1.65
N GLU A 541 6.51 32.44 -2.18
CA GLU A 541 5.49 33.19 -2.93
C GLU A 541 5.00 32.42 -4.16
N LEU A 542 5.89 31.67 -4.84
CA LEU A 542 5.55 30.81 -5.96
C LEU A 542 4.66 29.62 -5.53
N LEU A 543 4.99 28.99 -4.40
CA LEU A 543 4.13 27.95 -3.83
C LEU A 543 2.74 28.51 -3.47
N ASP A 544 2.71 29.71 -2.85
CA ASP A 544 1.46 30.40 -2.49
C ASP A 544 0.59 30.75 -3.71
N ALA A 545 1.21 31.06 -4.83
CA ALA A 545 0.49 31.37 -6.08
C ALA A 545 -0.17 30.11 -6.70
N LEU A 546 0.38 28.91 -6.46
CA LEU A 546 -0.18 27.65 -6.97
C LEU A 546 -1.26 27.06 -6.08
N LEU A 547 -1.23 27.29 -4.77
CA LEU A 547 -2.16 26.71 -3.79
C LEU A 547 -3.65 26.99 -4.05
N PRO A 548 -4.10 28.18 -4.51
CA PRO A 548 -5.50 28.42 -4.82
C PRO A 548 -6.09 27.48 -5.87
N HIS A 549 -5.24 26.99 -6.78
CA HIS A 549 -5.63 26.08 -7.88
C HIS A 549 -5.53 24.61 -7.51
N LEU A 550 -5.15 24.28 -6.27
CA LEU A 550 -4.88 22.91 -5.83
C LEU A 550 -6.06 21.96 -6.09
N GLY A 551 -7.30 22.43 -5.97
CA GLY A 551 -8.49 21.61 -6.20
C GLY A 551 -8.60 21.13 -7.64
N ASP A 552 -8.47 22.06 -8.57
CA ASP A 552 -8.56 21.77 -10.01
C ASP A 552 -7.37 20.92 -10.47
N LEU A 553 -6.19 21.19 -9.91
CA LEU A 553 -4.98 20.38 -10.15
C LEU A 553 -5.13 18.94 -9.65
N GLN A 554 -5.76 18.72 -8.48
CA GLN A 554 -6.04 17.38 -7.96
C GLN A 554 -7.08 16.64 -8.81
N GLU A 555 -8.14 17.33 -9.28
CA GLU A 555 -9.15 16.73 -10.16
C GLU A 555 -8.51 16.32 -11.50
N SER A 556 -7.68 17.18 -12.06
CA SER A 556 -6.93 16.88 -13.29
C SER A 556 -5.98 15.68 -13.08
N ALA A 557 -5.23 15.63 -11.97
CA ALA A 557 -4.35 14.52 -11.66
C ALA A 557 -5.12 13.20 -11.53
N ALA A 558 -6.31 13.23 -10.93
CA ALA A 558 -7.18 12.05 -10.81
C ALA A 558 -7.68 11.58 -12.18
N ALA A 559 -8.08 12.52 -13.07
CA ALA A 559 -8.49 12.19 -14.42
C ALA A 559 -7.34 11.63 -15.27
N LEU A 560 -6.14 12.19 -15.14
CA LEU A 560 -4.92 11.69 -15.80
C LEU A 560 -4.55 10.28 -15.32
N ALA A 561 -4.69 9.99 -14.01
CA ALA A 561 -4.46 8.65 -13.49
C ALA A 561 -5.49 7.65 -14.01
N GLU A 562 -6.76 8.04 -14.12
CA GLU A 562 -7.83 7.22 -14.69
C GLU A 562 -7.59 6.95 -16.18
N LEU A 563 -7.21 7.97 -16.94
CA LEU A 563 -6.86 7.86 -18.35
C LEU A 563 -5.66 6.93 -18.56
N ASP A 564 -4.64 7.01 -17.70
CA ASP A 564 -3.47 6.13 -17.75
C ASP A 564 -3.87 4.66 -17.51
N VAL A 565 -4.75 4.39 -16.55
CA VAL A 565 -5.24 3.02 -16.32
C VAL A 565 -6.03 2.51 -17.51
N LEU A 566 -6.91 3.32 -18.09
CA LEU A 566 -7.73 2.90 -19.23
C LEU A 566 -6.88 2.69 -20.49
N ALA A 567 -5.90 3.56 -20.74
CA ALA A 567 -4.93 3.40 -21.84
C ALA A 567 -4.07 2.13 -21.64
N ASN A 568 -3.64 1.89 -20.41
CA ASN A 568 -2.91 0.67 -20.05
C ASN A 568 -3.76 -0.60 -20.27
N LEU A 569 -5.04 -0.58 -19.85
CA LEU A 569 -5.93 -1.73 -20.07
C LEU A 569 -6.25 -1.94 -21.55
N ALA A 570 -6.29 -0.87 -22.36
CA ALA A 570 -6.42 -0.97 -23.81
C ALA A 570 -5.18 -1.64 -24.43
N GLU A 571 -4.00 -1.21 -24.05
CA GLU A 571 -2.72 -1.80 -24.48
C GLU A 571 -2.63 -3.28 -24.09
N ARG A 572 -2.97 -3.61 -22.82
CA ARG A 572 -2.99 -5.01 -22.36
C ARG A 572 -4.02 -5.86 -23.11
N ALA A 573 -5.18 -5.30 -23.43
CA ALA A 573 -6.20 -6.02 -24.19
C ALA A 573 -5.70 -6.42 -25.59
N GLU A 574 -5.01 -5.52 -26.29
CA GLU A 574 -4.42 -5.81 -27.60
C GLU A 574 -3.24 -6.79 -27.50
N THR A 575 -2.28 -6.49 -26.61
CA THR A 575 -1.03 -7.27 -26.48
C THR A 575 -1.29 -8.69 -25.98
N LEU A 576 -2.27 -8.88 -25.07
CA LEU A 576 -2.57 -10.17 -24.44
C LEU A 576 -3.78 -10.88 -25.08
N ASP A 577 -4.35 -10.36 -26.14
CA ASP A 577 -5.54 -10.87 -26.83
C ASP A 577 -6.71 -11.09 -25.86
N TYR A 578 -7.07 -10.05 -25.08
CA TYR A 578 -8.23 -10.05 -24.20
C TYR A 578 -9.47 -9.52 -24.92
N ARG A 579 -10.65 -9.98 -24.55
CA ARG A 579 -11.92 -9.61 -25.17
C ARG A 579 -12.83 -8.91 -24.19
N CYS A 580 -13.67 -8.01 -24.69
CA CYS A 580 -14.65 -7.29 -23.89
C CYS A 580 -15.70 -8.24 -23.32
N PRO A 581 -15.85 -8.38 -21.99
CA PRO A 581 -16.91 -9.20 -21.42
C PRO A 581 -18.25 -8.48 -21.48
N THR A 582 -19.33 -9.23 -21.61
CA THR A 582 -20.71 -8.74 -21.55
C THR A 582 -21.24 -8.89 -20.13
N LEU A 583 -21.54 -7.76 -19.49
CA LEU A 583 -22.19 -7.72 -18.17
C LEU A 583 -23.70 -7.82 -18.36
N ILE A 584 -24.30 -8.90 -17.86
CA ILE A 584 -25.72 -9.25 -18.03
C ILE A 584 -26.48 -9.21 -16.70
N ASP A 585 -27.83 -9.17 -16.76
CA ASP A 585 -28.68 -9.13 -15.55
C ASP A 585 -29.04 -10.54 -15.06
N GLU A 586 -28.94 -11.51 -15.92
CA GLU A 586 -29.22 -12.90 -15.62
C GLU A 586 -28.16 -13.49 -14.69
N ASP A 587 -28.63 -14.33 -13.76
CA ASP A 587 -27.79 -15.02 -12.81
C ASP A 587 -27.02 -16.18 -13.49
N GLN A 588 -25.93 -15.87 -14.19
CA GLN A 588 -25.07 -16.86 -14.87
C GLN A 588 -23.63 -16.35 -15.06
N ILE A 589 -22.70 -17.28 -15.21
CA ILE A 589 -21.31 -17.05 -15.61
C ILE A 589 -21.00 -18.01 -16.77
N ILE A 590 -20.81 -17.47 -17.96
CA ILE A 590 -20.45 -18.24 -19.14
C ILE A 590 -19.18 -17.66 -19.72
N ILE A 591 -18.12 -18.45 -19.78
CA ILE A 591 -16.83 -18.07 -20.33
C ILE A 591 -16.43 -19.10 -21.37
N GLU A 592 -16.13 -18.66 -22.58
CA GLU A 592 -15.67 -19.52 -23.68
C GLU A 592 -14.16 -19.36 -23.84
N ALA A 593 -13.47 -20.49 -23.87
CA ALA A 593 -12.01 -20.53 -24.00
C ALA A 593 -11.29 -19.59 -23.03
N GLY A 594 -11.63 -19.67 -21.74
CA GLY A 594 -10.96 -18.89 -20.69
C GLY A 594 -9.50 -19.31 -20.51
N ARG A 595 -8.63 -18.35 -20.23
CA ARG A 595 -7.21 -18.54 -19.97
C ARG A 595 -6.83 -17.92 -18.61
N HIS A 596 -5.80 -18.45 -17.99
CA HIS A 596 -5.33 -17.89 -16.72
C HIS A 596 -4.35 -16.73 -16.98
N PRO A 597 -4.69 -15.50 -16.61
CA PRO A 597 -3.94 -14.30 -17.02
C PRO A 597 -2.45 -14.32 -16.61
N VAL A 598 -2.12 -14.93 -15.49
CA VAL A 598 -0.74 -14.98 -14.98
C VAL A 598 -0.01 -16.22 -15.50
N VAL A 599 -0.62 -17.41 -15.37
CA VAL A 599 0.03 -18.68 -15.76
C VAL A 599 0.36 -18.68 -17.25
N GLU A 600 -0.52 -18.14 -18.09
CA GLU A 600 -0.31 -18.01 -19.53
C GLU A 600 0.98 -17.22 -19.88
N GLN A 601 1.35 -16.23 -19.06
CA GLN A 601 2.53 -15.39 -19.29
C GLN A 601 3.84 -16.01 -18.78
N VAL A 602 3.73 -17.01 -17.90
CA VAL A 602 4.90 -17.67 -17.28
C VAL A 602 5.25 -18.97 -17.98
N MET A 603 4.27 -19.64 -18.57
CA MET A 603 4.46 -20.91 -19.29
C MET A 603 5.25 -20.70 -20.59
N THR A 604 6.11 -21.67 -20.92
CA THR A 604 6.80 -21.74 -22.21
C THR A 604 5.95 -22.42 -23.29
N ASP A 605 5.07 -23.34 -22.86
CA ASP A 605 4.15 -24.05 -23.73
C ASP A 605 2.82 -23.27 -23.85
N PRO A 606 2.08 -23.39 -24.98
CA PRO A 606 0.80 -22.74 -25.14
C PRO A 606 -0.19 -23.14 -24.05
N PHE A 607 -0.85 -22.15 -23.45
CA PHE A 607 -1.88 -22.39 -22.43
C PHE A 607 -3.12 -23.02 -23.05
N ILE A 608 -3.65 -24.06 -22.42
CA ILE A 608 -4.88 -24.73 -22.85
C ILE A 608 -6.08 -23.99 -22.28
N ALA A 609 -6.81 -23.33 -23.16
CA ALA A 609 -8.01 -22.57 -22.80
C ALA A 609 -9.17 -23.49 -22.45
N ASN A 610 -9.93 -23.12 -21.41
CA ASN A 610 -11.02 -23.94 -20.90
C ASN A 610 -12.33 -23.15 -20.78
N PRO A 611 -13.49 -23.73 -21.18
CA PRO A 611 -14.78 -23.10 -20.99
C PRO A 611 -15.28 -23.26 -19.55
N ILE A 612 -16.18 -22.38 -19.13
CA ILE A 612 -16.97 -22.53 -17.92
C ILE A 612 -18.42 -22.13 -18.17
N ARG A 613 -19.35 -22.89 -17.64
CA ARG A 613 -20.77 -22.60 -17.63
C ARG A 613 -21.33 -22.82 -16.24
N LEU A 614 -21.79 -21.75 -15.63
CA LEU A 614 -22.51 -21.73 -14.36
C LEU A 614 -23.82 -20.98 -14.61
N GLU A 615 -24.91 -21.68 -14.54
CA GLU A 615 -26.27 -21.22 -14.87
C GLU A 615 -27.24 -21.72 -13.77
N ARG A 616 -28.50 -21.36 -13.85
CA ARG A 616 -29.50 -21.75 -12.85
C ARG A 616 -29.57 -23.25 -12.60
N GLU A 617 -29.47 -24.03 -13.70
CA GLU A 617 -29.53 -25.49 -13.67
C GLU A 617 -28.16 -26.16 -13.45
N ARG A 618 -27.12 -25.37 -13.37
CA ARG A 618 -25.71 -25.81 -13.21
C ARG A 618 -24.91 -24.82 -12.36
N ARG A 619 -25.28 -24.66 -11.11
CA ARG A 619 -24.63 -23.67 -10.20
C ARG A 619 -23.34 -24.16 -9.58
N MET A 620 -23.19 -25.49 -9.48
CA MET A 620 -21.98 -26.08 -8.89
C MET A 620 -21.35 -27.09 -9.87
N LEU A 621 -20.02 -26.98 -10.00
CA LEU A 621 -19.21 -27.97 -10.69
C LEU A 621 -18.38 -28.77 -9.69
N ILE A 622 -18.55 -30.08 -9.67
CA ILE A 622 -17.66 -31.01 -8.98
C ILE A 622 -16.52 -31.31 -9.94
N ILE A 623 -15.30 -30.91 -9.54
CA ILE A 623 -14.11 -30.97 -10.41
C ILE A 623 -13.22 -32.11 -9.93
N THR A 624 -13.02 -33.11 -10.78
CA THR A 624 -12.12 -34.22 -10.49
C THR A 624 -10.90 -34.24 -11.43
N GLY A 625 -9.96 -35.12 -11.18
CA GLY A 625 -8.75 -35.25 -11.98
C GLY A 625 -7.48 -35.26 -11.15
N PRO A 626 -6.31 -35.47 -11.78
CA PRO A 626 -5.01 -35.53 -11.10
C PRO A 626 -4.61 -34.16 -10.50
N ASN A 627 -3.76 -34.17 -9.46
CA ASN A 627 -3.29 -32.94 -8.81
C ASN A 627 -2.53 -32.00 -9.74
N MET A 628 -1.74 -32.54 -10.65
CA MET A 628 -0.99 -31.76 -11.66
C MET A 628 -1.83 -31.43 -12.92
N GLY A 629 -3.09 -31.85 -12.97
CA GLY A 629 -3.98 -31.61 -14.11
C GLY A 629 -4.42 -30.16 -14.30
N GLY A 630 -4.25 -29.29 -13.28
CA GLY A 630 -4.57 -27.86 -13.37
C GLY A 630 -5.91 -27.47 -12.73
N LYS A 631 -6.51 -28.29 -11.82
CA LYS A 631 -7.78 -28.00 -11.14
C LYS A 631 -7.80 -26.61 -10.49
N SER A 632 -6.80 -26.32 -9.65
CA SER A 632 -6.69 -25.04 -8.95
C SER A 632 -6.45 -23.87 -9.92
N THR A 633 -5.69 -24.10 -11.01
CA THR A 633 -5.49 -23.11 -12.08
C THR A 633 -6.80 -22.77 -12.78
N TYR A 634 -7.61 -23.77 -13.11
CA TYR A 634 -8.93 -23.62 -13.73
C TYR A 634 -9.90 -22.84 -12.84
N MET A 635 -9.92 -23.12 -11.54
CA MET A 635 -10.74 -22.37 -10.59
C MET A 635 -10.27 -20.92 -10.45
N ARG A 636 -8.98 -20.69 -10.24
CA ARG A 636 -8.40 -19.34 -10.11
C ARG A 636 -8.63 -18.51 -11.39
N GLN A 637 -8.45 -19.11 -12.57
CA GLN A 637 -8.76 -18.51 -13.87
C GLN A 637 -10.16 -17.91 -13.89
N THR A 638 -11.16 -18.67 -13.45
CA THR A 638 -12.55 -18.23 -13.42
C THR A 638 -12.74 -17.02 -12.51
N ALA A 639 -12.20 -17.07 -11.30
CA ALA A 639 -12.28 -15.95 -10.36
C ALA A 639 -11.58 -14.69 -10.87
N LEU A 640 -10.41 -14.85 -11.51
CA LEU A 640 -9.65 -13.73 -12.07
C LEU A 640 -10.37 -13.11 -13.28
N ILE A 641 -11.00 -13.90 -14.15
CA ILE A 641 -11.81 -13.39 -15.26
C ILE A 641 -13.00 -12.59 -14.73
N VAL A 642 -13.70 -13.11 -13.72
CA VAL A 642 -14.81 -12.40 -13.07
C VAL A 642 -14.33 -11.11 -12.42
N LEU A 643 -13.19 -11.14 -11.74
CA LEU A 643 -12.59 -9.95 -11.13
C LEU A 643 -12.24 -8.89 -12.19
N LEU A 644 -11.58 -9.29 -13.29
CA LEU A 644 -11.23 -8.40 -14.40
C LEU A 644 -12.47 -7.71 -14.99
N ALA A 645 -13.55 -8.45 -15.19
CA ALA A 645 -14.81 -7.87 -15.65
C ALA A 645 -15.37 -6.82 -14.67
N HIS A 646 -15.20 -7.03 -13.34
CA HIS A 646 -15.65 -6.11 -12.28
C HIS A 646 -14.68 -4.94 -11.99
N ILE A 647 -13.53 -4.87 -12.64
CA ILE A 647 -12.74 -3.64 -12.71
C ILE A 647 -12.98 -2.86 -14.01
N GLY A 648 -13.77 -3.41 -14.92
CA GLY A 648 -14.07 -2.84 -16.24
C GLY A 648 -13.03 -3.17 -17.30
N ALA A 649 -12.12 -4.12 -17.06
CA ALA A 649 -11.12 -4.58 -18.01
C ALA A 649 -11.68 -5.58 -19.00
N PHE A 650 -10.98 -5.77 -20.13
CA PHE A 650 -11.16 -6.91 -21.00
C PHE A 650 -10.57 -8.17 -20.35
N VAL A 651 -11.02 -9.33 -20.77
CA VAL A 651 -10.75 -10.62 -20.10
C VAL A 651 -10.04 -11.61 -21.02
N PRO A 652 -9.19 -12.51 -20.48
CA PRO A 652 -8.53 -13.57 -21.25
C PRO A 652 -9.49 -14.70 -21.60
N ALA A 653 -10.38 -14.47 -22.58
CA ALA A 653 -11.34 -15.43 -23.06
C ALA A 653 -11.77 -15.04 -24.47
N ASN A 654 -12.31 -16.00 -25.25
CA ASN A 654 -12.92 -15.68 -26.55
C ASN A 654 -14.22 -14.88 -26.37
N SER A 655 -15.03 -15.27 -25.40
CA SER A 655 -16.21 -14.52 -24.96
C SER A 655 -16.46 -14.76 -23.46
N ALA A 656 -17.06 -13.77 -22.78
CA ALA A 656 -17.49 -13.92 -21.41
C ALA A 656 -18.82 -13.18 -21.17
N ARG A 657 -19.81 -13.87 -20.59
CA ARG A 657 -21.08 -13.30 -20.14
C ARG A 657 -21.15 -13.47 -18.63
N ILE A 658 -21.17 -12.36 -17.89
CA ILE A 658 -21.05 -12.39 -16.44
C ILE A 658 -22.23 -11.66 -15.83
N GLY A 659 -23.00 -12.38 -15.02
CA GLY A 659 -24.11 -11.89 -14.22
C GLY A 659 -23.64 -11.14 -12.97
N PRO A 660 -24.59 -10.69 -12.13
CA PRO A 660 -24.26 -9.94 -10.91
C PRO A 660 -23.52 -10.84 -9.90
N ILE A 661 -22.32 -10.41 -9.51
CA ILE A 661 -21.54 -11.06 -8.45
C ILE A 661 -21.39 -10.09 -7.28
N ASP A 662 -21.60 -10.59 -6.06
CA ASP A 662 -21.45 -9.79 -4.84
C ASP A 662 -20.18 -10.11 -4.05
N ARG A 663 -19.71 -11.36 -4.13
CA ARG A 663 -18.53 -11.84 -3.39
C ARG A 663 -17.77 -12.89 -4.18
N ILE A 664 -16.46 -12.93 -3.95
CA ILE A 664 -15.60 -14.01 -4.39
C ILE A 664 -14.94 -14.61 -3.16
N PHE A 665 -15.08 -15.91 -2.98
CA PHE A 665 -14.44 -16.66 -1.91
C PHE A 665 -13.56 -17.77 -2.47
N THR A 666 -12.41 -17.95 -1.86
CA THR A 666 -11.52 -19.05 -2.22
C THR A 666 -11.04 -19.79 -0.98
N ARG A 667 -11.10 -21.10 -1.05
CA ARG A 667 -10.39 -22.01 -0.16
C ARG A 667 -9.52 -22.90 -1.05
N ILE A 668 -8.25 -22.50 -1.24
CA ILE A 668 -7.30 -23.14 -2.15
C ILE A 668 -5.98 -23.35 -1.42
N GLY A 669 -5.55 -24.62 -1.31
CA GLY A 669 -4.30 -25.02 -0.70
C GLY A 669 -4.21 -24.81 0.82
N ALA A 670 -3.35 -25.56 1.49
CA ALA A 670 -2.99 -25.32 2.87
C ALA A 670 -1.66 -24.58 2.89
N SER A 671 -1.66 -23.32 3.30
CA SER A 671 -0.43 -22.70 3.79
C SER A 671 -0.26 -23.11 5.25
N ASP A 672 0.84 -23.78 5.56
CA ASP A 672 1.24 -24.01 6.95
C ASP A 672 1.47 -22.63 7.60
N ASP A 673 0.54 -22.18 8.39
CA ASP A 673 0.74 -21.03 9.26
C ASP A 673 1.43 -21.48 10.54
N LEU A 674 2.68 -21.90 10.40
CA LEU A 674 3.54 -22.29 11.50
C LEU A 674 3.74 -21.16 12.53
N ALA A 675 3.58 -19.92 12.10
CA ALA A 675 3.76 -18.74 12.94
C ALA A 675 2.63 -18.54 13.95
N SER A 676 1.39 -18.94 13.61
CA SER A 676 0.24 -18.82 14.52
C SER A 676 0.02 -20.04 15.42
N GLY A 677 0.77 -21.13 15.22
CA GLY A 677 0.62 -22.38 15.95
C GLY A 677 -0.73 -23.09 15.74
N ARG A 678 -1.50 -22.72 14.72
CA ARG A 678 -2.77 -23.35 14.37
C ARG A 678 -2.54 -24.54 13.45
N SER A 679 -3.26 -25.63 13.68
CA SER A 679 -3.29 -26.77 12.76
C SER A 679 -3.83 -26.33 11.40
N THR A 680 -3.24 -26.88 10.32
CA THR A 680 -3.72 -26.68 8.93
C THR A 680 -5.21 -26.97 8.77
N PHE A 681 -5.71 -28.01 9.46
CA PHE A 681 -7.12 -28.35 9.48
C PHE A 681 -7.98 -27.27 10.15
N MET A 682 -7.49 -26.63 11.22
CA MET A 682 -8.23 -25.55 11.88
C MET A 682 -8.32 -24.31 11.01
N VAL A 683 -7.25 -23.97 10.29
CA VAL A 683 -7.25 -22.87 9.31
C VAL A 683 -8.26 -23.16 8.20
N GLU A 684 -8.21 -24.38 7.65
CA GLU A 684 -9.16 -24.86 6.64
C GLU A 684 -10.62 -24.73 7.10
N MET A 685 -10.91 -25.17 8.32
CA MET A 685 -12.28 -25.12 8.85
C MET A 685 -12.73 -23.68 9.15
N THR A 686 -11.83 -22.80 9.56
CA THR A 686 -12.14 -21.38 9.76
C THR A 686 -12.48 -20.68 8.45
N GLU A 687 -11.70 -20.92 7.39
CA GLU A 687 -11.97 -20.38 6.06
C GLU A 687 -13.28 -20.93 5.49
N THR A 688 -13.52 -22.23 5.63
CA THR A 688 -14.77 -22.88 5.22
C THR A 688 -15.98 -22.32 5.96
N ALA A 689 -15.88 -22.14 7.28
CA ALA A 689 -16.94 -21.54 8.09
C ALA A 689 -17.25 -20.11 7.65
N ASN A 690 -16.22 -19.30 7.37
CA ASN A 690 -16.39 -17.95 6.84
C ASN A 690 -17.18 -17.97 5.50
N ILE A 691 -16.84 -18.86 4.59
CA ILE A 691 -17.54 -19.02 3.32
C ILE A 691 -19.00 -19.40 3.53
N LEU A 692 -19.25 -20.45 4.29
CA LEU A 692 -20.62 -20.98 4.53
C LEU A 692 -21.54 -19.98 5.23
N ASN A 693 -20.99 -19.13 6.09
CA ASN A 693 -21.76 -18.12 6.83
C ASN A 693 -21.99 -16.82 6.06
N ASN A 694 -21.17 -16.51 5.04
CA ASN A 694 -21.21 -15.22 4.36
C ASN A 694 -21.52 -15.30 2.87
N ALA A 695 -21.44 -16.47 2.23
CA ALA A 695 -21.77 -16.63 0.81
C ALA A 695 -23.28 -16.45 0.59
N THR A 696 -23.62 -15.92 -0.56
CA THR A 696 -24.98 -15.69 -1.06
C THR A 696 -25.20 -16.43 -2.38
N ALA A 697 -26.41 -16.42 -2.90
CA ALA A 697 -26.73 -16.99 -4.21
C ALA A 697 -25.98 -16.29 -5.38
N ARG A 698 -25.43 -15.09 -5.18
CA ARG A 698 -24.63 -14.35 -6.16
C ARG A 698 -23.13 -14.39 -5.87
N SER A 699 -22.70 -15.22 -4.94
CA SER A 699 -21.27 -15.38 -4.63
C SER A 699 -20.64 -16.41 -5.55
N LEU A 700 -19.39 -16.16 -5.95
CA LEU A 700 -18.52 -17.14 -6.60
C LEU A 700 -17.62 -17.78 -5.55
N VAL A 701 -17.73 -19.09 -5.38
CA VAL A 701 -17.03 -19.86 -4.35
C VAL A 701 -16.10 -20.90 -5.00
N LEU A 702 -14.83 -20.87 -4.63
CA LEU A 702 -13.83 -21.83 -5.05
C LEU A 702 -13.39 -22.66 -3.85
N MET A 703 -13.69 -23.95 -3.89
CA MET A 703 -13.36 -24.90 -2.81
C MET A 703 -12.41 -25.96 -3.33
N ASP A 704 -11.20 -26.01 -2.82
CA ASP A 704 -10.18 -26.97 -3.26
C ASP A 704 -9.82 -27.92 -2.13
N GLU A 705 -10.16 -29.20 -2.34
CA GLU A 705 -9.75 -30.35 -1.55
C GLU A 705 -10.06 -30.24 -0.04
N ILE A 706 -11.31 -29.99 0.31
CA ILE A 706 -11.78 -29.92 1.69
C ILE A 706 -11.72 -31.29 2.39
N GLY A 707 -11.31 -31.30 3.67
CA GLY A 707 -11.31 -32.47 4.51
C GLY A 707 -10.01 -33.28 4.46
N ARG A 708 -8.91 -32.75 3.89
CA ARG A 708 -7.63 -33.46 3.85
C ARG A 708 -6.92 -33.56 5.20
N GLY A 709 -7.19 -32.64 6.12
CA GLY A 709 -6.49 -32.56 7.41
C GLY A 709 -7.00 -33.49 8.49
N THR A 710 -7.94 -34.40 8.17
CA THR A 710 -8.58 -35.34 9.13
C THR A 710 -8.66 -36.77 8.57
N SER A 711 -9.37 -37.66 9.27
CA SER A 711 -9.61 -39.03 8.77
C SER A 711 -10.40 -39.00 7.46
N THR A 712 -10.23 -40.02 6.62
CA THR A 712 -10.86 -40.08 5.29
C THR A 712 -12.38 -39.98 5.35
N TYR A 713 -13.03 -40.68 6.31
CA TYR A 713 -14.49 -40.65 6.42
C TYR A 713 -15.01 -39.34 7.01
N ASP A 714 -14.31 -38.73 7.99
CA ASP A 714 -14.68 -37.43 8.52
C ASP A 714 -14.51 -36.35 7.44
N GLY A 715 -13.38 -36.39 6.69
CA GLY A 715 -13.12 -35.47 5.59
C GLY A 715 -14.16 -35.55 4.48
N LEU A 716 -14.52 -36.77 4.05
CA LEU A 716 -15.58 -37.01 3.08
C LEU A 716 -16.93 -36.50 3.57
N SER A 717 -17.28 -36.78 4.82
CA SER A 717 -18.57 -36.34 5.40
C SER A 717 -18.67 -34.83 5.44
N LEU A 718 -17.59 -34.14 5.85
CA LEU A 718 -17.53 -32.68 5.85
C LEU A 718 -17.60 -32.09 4.44
N ALA A 719 -16.84 -32.64 3.49
CA ALA A 719 -16.86 -32.17 2.10
C ALA A 719 -18.24 -32.34 1.47
N TRP A 720 -18.90 -33.47 1.74
CA TRP A 720 -20.29 -33.75 1.29
C TRP A 720 -21.26 -32.71 1.84
N ALA A 721 -21.26 -32.49 3.17
CA ALA A 721 -22.15 -31.55 3.83
C ALA A 721 -21.90 -30.10 3.37
N CYS A 722 -20.63 -29.69 3.15
CA CYS A 722 -20.30 -28.39 2.61
C CYS A 722 -20.82 -28.20 1.16
N ALA A 723 -20.63 -29.20 0.31
CA ALA A 723 -21.15 -29.18 -1.07
C ALA A 723 -22.69 -29.09 -1.08
N GLU A 724 -23.37 -29.89 -0.26
CA GLU A 724 -24.83 -29.86 -0.13
C GLU A 724 -25.33 -28.50 0.39
N GLN A 725 -24.67 -27.91 1.39
CA GLN A 725 -25.01 -26.60 1.95
C GLN A 725 -24.88 -25.48 0.91
N LEU A 726 -23.77 -25.49 0.17
CA LEU A 726 -23.50 -24.49 -0.88
C LEU A 726 -24.48 -24.61 -2.06
N ALA A 727 -24.81 -25.82 -2.45
CA ALA A 727 -25.68 -26.07 -3.59
C ALA A 727 -27.16 -25.84 -3.27
N SER A 728 -27.67 -26.41 -2.15
CA SER A 728 -29.12 -26.48 -1.86
C SER A 728 -29.62 -25.27 -1.06
N LYS A 729 -28.85 -24.81 -0.05
CA LYS A 729 -29.33 -23.75 0.84
C LYS A 729 -28.83 -22.38 0.44
N ILE A 730 -27.56 -22.27 0.08
CA ILE A 730 -26.95 -20.99 -0.32
C ILE A 730 -27.22 -20.71 -1.81
N GLY A 731 -27.06 -21.72 -2.67
CA GLY A 731 -27.23 -21.61 -4.10
C GLY A 731 -26.12 -20.82 -4.79
N ALA A 732 -24.92 -20.75 -4.22
CA ALA A 732 -23.79 -20.01 -4.76
C ALA A 732 -23.22 -20.65 -6.02
N TYR A 733 -22.63 -19.85 -6.90
CA TYR A 733 -21.80 -20.37 -7.98
C TYR A 733 -20.57 -21.02 -7.40
N THR A 734 -20.41 -22.32 -7.56
CA THR A 734 -19.38 -23.06 -6.84
C THR A 734 -18.53 -23.90 -7.78
N LEU A 735 -17.22 -23.77 -7.66
CA LEU A 735 -16.22 -24.68 -8.22
C LEU A 735 -15.65 -25.51 -7.09
N PHE A 736 -15.95 -26.79 -7.08
CA PHE A 736 -15.62 -27.69 -5.97
C PHE A 736 -14.68 -28.79 -6.46
N ALA A 737 -13.37 -28.58 -6.26
CA ALA A 737 -12.38 -29.59 -6.61
C ALA A 737 -12.21 -30.59 -5.47
N THR A 738 -12.19 -31.88 -5.80
CA THR A 738 -12.13 -32.96 -4.82
C THR A 738 -11.35 -34.17 -5.33
N HIS A 739 -10.79 -34.91 -4.38
CA HIS A 739 -10.29 -36.27 -4.59
C HIS A 739 -11.23 -37.36 -4.12
N TYR A 740 -12.34 -37.01 -3.46
CA TYR A 740 -13.36 -37.95 -3.05
C TYR A 740 -14.28 -38.26 -4.24
N PHE A 741 -14.11 -39.44 -4.83
CA PHE A 741 -14.93 -39.87 -5.97
C PHE A 741 -16.41 -40.01 -5.58
N GLU A 742 -16.71 -40.28 -4.33
CA GLU A 742 -18.08 -40.40 -3.81
C GLU A 742 -18.87 -39.11 -4.04
N LEU A 743 -18.25 -37.94 -4.05
CA LEU A 743 -18.88 -36.65 -4.33
C LEU A 743 -19.38 -36.53 -5.76
N THR A 744 -18.83 -37.29 -6.71
CA THR A 744 -19.30 -37.32 -8.10
C THR A 744 -20.73 -37.87 -8.26
N ARG A 745 -21.28 -38.46 -7.22
CA ARG A 745 -22.69 -38.92 -7.17
C ARG A 745 -23.68 -37.81 -6.83
N LEU A 746 -23.19 -36.65 -6.32
CA LEU A 746 -24.07 -35.55 -5.93
C LEU A 746 -24.96 -35.04 -7.07
N PRO A 747 -24.49 -34.91 -8.32
CA PRO A 747 -25.35 -34.50 -9.44
C PRO A 747 -26.50 -35.49 -9.77
N GLU A 748 -26.41 -36.77 -9.35
CA GLU A 748 -27.47 -37.74 -9.48
C GLU A 748 -28.54 -37.58 -8.38
N LEU A 749 -28.18 -36.95 -7.26
CA LEU A 749 -29.01 -36.80 -6.07
C LEU A 749 -29.63 -35.40 -5.96
N MET A 750 -29.04 -34.41 -6.59
CA MET A 750 -29.39 -33.01 -6.44
C MET A 750 -29.34 -32.27 -7.78
N GLU A 751 -30.33 -31.42 -8.01
CA GLU A 751 -30.36 -30.54 -9.18
C GLU A 751 -29.36 -29.38 -9.03
N GLY A 752 -28.91 -28.81 -10.14
CA GLY A 752 -28.01 -27.66 -10.17
C GLY A 752 -26.54 -28.00 -10.02
N LEU A 753 -26.18 -29.28 -10.03
CA LEU A 753 -24.80 -29.77 -9.97
C LEU A 753 -24.40 -30.45 -11.25
N ALA A 754 -23.13 -30.37 -11.63
CA ALA A 754 -22.57 -31.12 -12.73
C ALA A 754 -21.16 -31.61 -12.41
N ASN A 755 -20.76 -32.73 -12.98
CA ASN A 755 -19.38 -33.20 -12.88
C ASN A 755 -18.60 -32.71 -14.10
N VAL A 756 -17.36 -32.27 -13.83
CA VAL A 756 -16.35 -32.06 -14.87
C VAL A 756 -15.02 -32.64 -14.38
N HIS A 757 -14.15 -32.95 -15.31
CA HIS A 757 -12.83 -33.44 -14.96
C HIS A 757 -11.75 -32.86 -15.88
N LEU A 758 -10.54 -32.78 -15.34
CA LEU A 758 -9.36 -32.50 -16.14
C LEU A 758 -8.76 -33.82 -16.64
N ASP A 759 -8.60 -33.88 -17.94
CA ASP A 759 -8.23 -35.12 -18.63
C ASP A 759 -6.71 -35.38 -18.53
N ALA A 760 -6.38 -36.65 -18.47
CA ALA A 760 -5.02 -37.13 -18.53
C ALA A 760 -4.97 -38.42 -19.33
N VAL A 761 -3.99 -38.52 -20.22
CA VAL A 761 -3.82 -39.70 -21.11
C VAL A 761 -2.61 -40.49 -20.65
N GLU A 762 -2.85 -41.79 -20.44
CA GLU A 762 -1.75 -42.73 -20.15
C GLU A 762 -1.05 -43.15 -21.45
N HIS A 763 0.27 -43.05 -21.47
CA HIS A 763 1.07 -43.59 -22.59
C HIS A 763 2.18 -44.49 -22.03
N GLY A 764 1.89 -45.79 -21.92
CA GLY A 764 2.77 -46.77 -21.27
C GLY A 764 2.93 -46.49 -19.78
N ASP A 765 4.16 -46.27 -19.33
CA ASP A 765 4.49 -45.94 -17.93
C ASP A 765 4.44 -44.41 -17.64
N THR A 766 4.10 -43.56 -18.62
CA THR A 766 4.05 -42.13 -18.51
C THR A 766 2.58 -41.63 -18.59
N ILE A 767 2.34 -40.47 -17.99
CA ILE A 767 1.06 -39.78 -18.07
C ILE A 767 1.27 -38.38 -18.72
N ALA A 768 0.41 -38.05 -19.65
CA ALA A 768 0.34 -36.71 -20.23
C ALA A 768 -0.92 -36.01 -19.69
N PHE A 769 -0.73 -34.86 -19.06
CA PHE A 769 -1.82 -34.02 -18.60
C PHE A 769 -2.30 -33.19 -19.77
N MET A 770 -3.56 -33.32 -20.12
CA MET A 770 -4.14 -32.60 -21.27
C MET A 770 -4.54 -31.18 -20.90
N HIS A 771 -4.66 -30.86 -19.60
CA HIS A 771 -5.11 -29.57 -19.05
C HIS A 771 -6.44 -29.08 -19.62
N ALA A 772 -7.19 -29.96 -20.31
CA ALA A 772 -8.48 -29.69 -20.90
C ALA A 772 -9.58 -30.19 -19.97
N VAL A 773 -10.60 -29.34 -19.75
CA VAL A 773 -11.79 -29.70 -18.96
C VAL A 773 -12.79 -30.48 -19.87
N GLN A 774 -13.24 -31.63 -19.37
CA GLN A 774 -14.22 -32.47 -20.00
C GLN A 774 -15.45 -32.61 -19.11
N GLU A 775 -16.61 -32.84 -19.71
CA GLU A 775 -17.86 -33.15 -19.01
C GLU A 775 -17.81 -34.55 -18.38
N GLY A 776 -18.47 -34.69 -17.24
CA GLY A 776 -18.54 -35.92 -16.49
C GLY A 776 -17.44 -36.08 -15.43
N ALA A 777 -17.52 -37.13 -14.64
CA ALA A 777 -16.52 -37.46 -13.61
C ALA A 777 -15.29 -38.13 -14.23
N ALA A 778 -14.12 -37.94 -13.62
CA ALA A 778 -12.90 -38.69 -13.98
C ALA A 778 -13.11 -40.18 -13.77
N SER A 779 -12.67 -41.00 -14.72
CA SER A 779 -12.83 -42.45 -14.66
C SER A 779 -11.85 -43.15 -13.69
N ARG A 780 -10.74 -42.49 -13.33
CA ARG A 780 -9.64 -43.04 -12.48
C ARG A 780 -8.88 -41.97 -11.73
N SER A 781 -8.21 -42.40 -10.64
CA SER A 781 -7.19 -41.60 -9.98
C SER A 781 -5.82 -41.89 -10.59
N TYR A 782 -5.01 -40.87 -10.78
CA TYR A 782 -3.66 -41.00 -11.37
C TYR A 782 -2.54 -40.84 -10.35
N GLY A 783 -2.81 -41.03 -9.05
CA GLY A 783 -1.85 -40.80 -7.98
C GLY A 783 -0.58 -41.64 -8.09
N LEU A 784 -0.69 -42.93 -8.49
CA LEU A 784 0.45 -43.81 -8.66
C LEU A 784 1.32 -43.47 -9.86
N GLN A 785 0.73 -42.97 -10.93
CA GLN A 785 1.44 -42.49 -12.12
C GLN A 785 2.21 -41.21 -11.81
N VAL A 786 1.58 -40.25 -11.08
CA VAL A 786 2.23 -39.03 -10.60
C VAL A 786 3.41 -39.40 -9.68
N ALA A 787 3.23 -40.35 -8.76
CA ALA A 787 4.30 -40.82 -7.88
C ALA A 787 5.48 -41.46 -8.68
N ALA A 788 5.18 -42.16 -9.74
CA ALA A 788 6.19 -42.72 -10.65
C ALA A 788 6.98 -41.62 -11.38
N LEU A 789 6.28 -40.55 -11.87
CA LEU A 789 6.91 -39.38 -12.47
C LEU A 789 7.78 -38.60 -11.48
N ALA A 790 7.38 -38.54 -10.22
CA ALA A 790 8.15 -37.90 -9.13
C ALA A 790 9.40 -38.71 -8.72
N GLY A 791 9.64 -39.88 -9.31
CA GLY A 791 10.82 -40.71 -9.07
C GLY A 791 10.68 -41.69 -7.93
N VAL A 792 9.48 -42.01 -7.45
CA VAL A 792 9.25 -43.08 -6.48
C VAL A 792 9.70 -44.43 -7.07
N PRO A 793 10.46 -45.28 -6.35
CA PRO A 793 10.99 -46.52 -6.87
C PRO A 793 9.94 -47.44 -7.49
N LYS A 794 10.24 -48.03 -8.67
CA LYS A 794 9.28 -48.87 -9.39
C LYS A 794 8.72 -50.02 -8.56
N SER A 795 9.52 -50.60 -7.66
CA SER A 795 9.10 -51.68 -6.74
C SER A 795 7.99 -51.22 -5.81
N VAL A 796 8.08 -49.96 -5.30
CA VAL A 796 7.06 -49.35 -4.42
C VAL A 796 5.78 -49.09 -5.20
N ILE A 797 5.89 -48.59 -6.44
CA ILE A 797 4.76 -48.33 -7.32
C ILE A 797 4.01 -49.63 -7.65
N GLN A 798 4.74 -50.72 -7.93
CA GLN A 798 4.13 -52.03 -8.20
C GLN A 798 3.41 -52.58 -6.98
N GLN A 799 3.98 -52.50 -5.79
CA GLN A 799 3.31 -52.89 -4.54
C GLN A 799 2.06 -52.02 -4.27
N ALA A 800 2.16 -50.72 -4.51
CA ALA A 800 1.05 -49.81 -4.35
C ALA A 800 -0.09 -50.12 -5.35
N ARG A 801 0.21 -50.47 -6.62
CA ARG A 801 -0.81 -50.93 -7.61
C ARG A 801 -1.49 -52.21 -7.17
N HIS A 802 -0.74 -53.15 -6.65
CA HIS A 802 -1.30 -54.42 -6.13
C HIS A 802 -2.25 -54.14 -4.95
N LYS A 803 -1.82 -53.27 -4.01
CA LYS A 803 -2.64 -52.93 -2.86
C LYS A 803 -3.89 -52.12 -3.24
N LEU A 804 -3.78 -51.23 -4.22
CA LEU A 804 -4.92 -50.47 -4.74
C LEU A 804 -5.97 -51.43 -5.32
N HIS A 805 -5.55 -52.39 -6.16
CA HIS A 805 -6.42 -53.36 -6.73
C HIS A 805 -7.11 -54.25 -5.68
N GLU A 806 -6.41 -54.63 -4.63
CA GLU A 806 -6.95 -55.34 -3.48
C GLU A 806 -8.01 -54.51 -2.73
N LEU A 807 -7.74 -53.23 -2.49
CA LEU A 807 -8.69 -52.32 -1.81
C LEU A 807 -9.93 -52.05 -2.67
N GLU A 808 -9.79 -51.86 -3.97
CA GLU A 808 -10.89 -51.67 -4.91
C GLU A 808 -11.76 -52.93 -5.01
N SER A 809 -11.14 -54.10 -4.94
CA SER A 809 -11.85 -55.39 -4.99
C SER A 809 -12.55 -55.71 -3.65
N ALA A 810 -12.06 -55.19 -2.52
CA ALA A 810 -12.62 -55.38 -1.20
C ALA A 810 -13.83 -54.47 -0.89
N THR A 811 -14.02 -53.42 -1.73
CA THR A 811 -15.21 -52.55 -1.61
C THR A 811 -16.34 -53.17 -2.39
N PRO A 812 -17.45 -53.60 -1.81
CA PRO A 812 -18.55 -54.16 -2.57
C PRO A 812 -19.17 -53.04 -3.45
N VAL A 813 -18.93 -53.10 -4.74
CA VAL A 813 -19.72 -52.38 -5.75
C VAL A 813 -21.12 -52.97 -5.70
N ALA A 814 -22.04 -52.22 -5.12
CA ALA A 814 -23.47 -52.53 -5.25
C ALA A 814 -23.88 -52.27 -6.70
N ALA A 815 -23.55 -53.21 -7.60
CA ALA A 815 -24.20 -53.34 -8.92
C ALA A 815 -25.67 -53.65 -8.68
N GLY A 816 -26.53 -52.94 -9.40
CA GLY A 816 -27.96 -52.92 -9.27
C GLY A 816 -28.62 -54.29 -9.15
N GLU A 817 -29.17 -54.54 -8.00
CA GLU A 817 -30.33 -55.44 -7.86
C GLU A 817 -31.41 -54.69 -7.10
N SER A 818 -32.58 -54.69 -7.72
CA SER A 818 -33.82 -54.12 -7.19
C SER A 818 -34.05 -54.60 -5.74
N ARG A 819 -33.81 -53.70 -4.78
CA ARG A 819 -34.28 -53.92 -3.43
C ARG A 819 -35.79 -53.72 -3.37
N PRO A 820 -36.57 -54.63 -2.77
CA PRO A 820 -37.95 -54.33 -2.45
C PRO A 820 -38.00 -53.14 -1.50
N ALA A 821 -39.01 -52.31 -1.64
CA ALA A 821 -39.23 -51.10 -0.87
C ALA A 821 -38.96 -51.30 0.61
N PRO A 822 -38.20 -50.44 1.27
CA PRO A 822 -38.02 -50.59 2.72
C PRO A 822 -39.36 -50.30 3.40
N VAL A 823 -39.80 -51.27 4.17
CA VAL A 823 -40.83 -51.10 5.19
C VAL A 823 -40.32 -49.97 6.08
N ALA A 824 -41.07 -48.90 6.19
CA ALA A 824 -40.76 -47.79 7.07
C ALA A 824 -40.62 -48.32 8.53
N MET A 825 -39.40 -48.51 8.98
CA MET A 825 -39.13 -48.56 10.42
C MET A 825 -39.35 -47.18 10.97
N ALA A 826 -40.38 -47.07 11.80
CA ALA A 826 -40.55 -45.84 12.60
C ALA A 826 -39.25 -45.56 13.38
N PRO A 827 -38.82 -44.30 13.49
CA PRO A 827 -37.65 -43.95 14.25
C PRO A 827 -37.86 -44.45 15.69
N GLN A 828 -36.99 -45.30 16.20
CA GLN A 828 -36.97 -45.64 17.63
C GLN A 828 -36.55 -44.36 18.34
N SER A 829 -37.51 -43.74 19.01
CA SER A 829 -37.23 -42.61 19.89
C SER A 829 -36.29 -43.10 21.03
N HIS A 830 -35.32 -42.28 21.36
CA HIS A 830 -34.41 -42.58 22.47
C HIS A 830 -35.23 -42.54 23.76
N PRO A 831 -35.08 -43.46 24.70
CA PRO A 831 -35.89 -43.50 25.92
C PRO A 831 -35.93 -42.17 26.69
N VAL A 832 -34.91 -41.38 26.61
CA VAL A 832 -34.84 -40.00 27.18
C VAL A 832 -35.84 -39.05 26.54
N VAL A 833 -36.09 -39.18 25.23
CA VAL A 833 -37.04 -38.33 24.49
C VAL A 833 -38.47 -38.70 24.87
N ASP A 834 -38.79 -39.99 24.98
CA ASP A 834 -40.13 -40.48 25.39
C ASP A 834 -40.47 -40.06 26.84
N GLU A 835 -39.50 -40.11 27.74
CA GLU A 835 -39.66 -39.65 29.15
C GLU A 835 -39.84 -38.13 29.21
N LEU A 836 -39.09 -37.36 28.36
CA LEU A 836 -39.19 -35.90 28.31
C LEU A 836 -40.53 -35.43 27.72
N GLU A 837 -41.08 -36.10 26.72
CA GLU A 837 -42.39 -35.79 26.15
C GLU A 837 -43.56 -36.06 27.08
N ALA A 838 -43.39 -37.02 28.01
CA ALA A 838 -44.38 -37.32 29.02
C ALA A 838 -44.42 -36.34 30.20
N VAL A 839 -43.43 -35.48 30.33
CA VAL A 839 -43.28 -34.55 31.44
C VAL A 839 -44.14 -33.29 31.26
N ARG A 840 -44.87 -32.91 32.30
CA ARG A 840 -45.54 -31.60 32.38
C ARG A 840 -44.76 -30.68 33.34
N PRO A 841 -43.94 -29.79 32.84
CA PRO A 841 -43.04 -28.97 33.66
C PRO A 841 -43.77 -28.16 34.75
N ASP A 842 -44.98 -27.70 34.47
CA ASP A 842 -45.77 -26.83 35.34
C ASP A 842 -46.39 -27.61 36.55
N GLU A 843 -46.40 -28.92 36.50
CA GLU A 843 -46.94 -29.78 37.56
C GLU A 843 -45.83 -30.34 38.49
N LEU A 844 -44.54 -30.04 38.19
CA LEU A 844 -43.41 -30.55 38.95
C LEU A 844 -42.97 -29.59 40.06
N THR A 845 -42.78 -30.12 41.26
CA THR A 845 -42.07 -29.41 42.32
C THR A 845 -40.57 -29.32 42.01
N PRO A 846 -39.81 -28.35 42.55
CA PRO A 846 -38.36 -28.21 42.29
C PRO A 846 -37.54 -29.46 42.59
N ARG A 847 -37.97 -30.24 43.61
CA ARG A 847 -37.31 -31.51 43.99
C ARG A 847 -37.59 -32.62 42.96
N GLN A 848 -38.82 -32.73 42.48
CA GLN A 848 -39.18 -33.68 41.42
C GLN A 848 -38.51 -33.35 40.08
N ALA A 849 -38.34 -32.08 39.76
CA ALA A 849 -37.59 -31.65 38.55
C ALA A 849 -36.12 -32.07 38.65
N LEU A 850 -35.48 -31.91 39.80
CA LEU A 850 -34.11 -32.34 40.01
C LEU A 850 -33.94 -33.86 39.94
N ASP A 851 -34.86 -34.62 40.57
CA ASP A 851 -34.88 -36.09 40.52
C ASP A 851 -35.12 -36.59 39.09
N LEU A 852 -35.92 -35.91 38.30
CA LEU A 852 -36.15 -36.19 36.89
C LEU A 852 -34.89 -35.95 36.06
N LEU A 853 -34.17 -34.85 36.27
CA LEU A 853 -32.89 -34.57 35.61
C LEU A 853 -31.85 -35.64 35.91
N TYR A 854 -31.75 -36.14 37.12
CA TYR A 854 -30.87 -37.24 37.46
C TYR A 854 -31.25 -38.55 36.77
N ARG A 855 -32.57 -38.87 36.65
CA ARG A 855 -33.02 -40.02 35.89
C ARG A 855 -32.73 -39.91 34.41
N LEU A 856 -33.02 -38.77 33.77
CA LEU A 856 -32.72 -38.54 32.35
C LEU A 856 -31.22 -38.64 32.06
N LYS A 857 -30.38 -38.18 33.00
CA LYS A 857 -28.93 -38.28 32.90
C LYS A 857 -28.41 -39.74 33.06
N GLN A 858 -29.14 -40.61 33.76
CA GLN A 858 -28.77 -42.02 33.87
C GLN A 858 -29.25 -42.85 32.66
N MET A 859 -30.15 -42.29 31.85
CA MET A 859 -30.68 -42.93 30.64
C MET A 859 -29.91 -42.55 29.36
N LEU A 860 -29.05 -41.49 29.47
CA LEU A 860 -28.03 -41.09 28.48
C LEU A 860 -26.82 -42.01 28.61
#